data_2491c7e488823349ad746dd0f51f00b5
#
_entry.id   2491c7e488823349ad746dd0f51f00b5
#
_cell.length_a   1.000
_cell.length_b   1.000
_cell.length_c   1.000
_cell.angle_alpha   90.00
_cell.angle_beta   90.00
_cell.angle_gamma   90.00
#
_symmetry.space_group_name_H-M   'P 1'
#
loop_
_entity.id
_entity.type
_entity.pdbx_description
1 polymer ?
#
loop_
_entity_poly.entity_id
_entity_poly.type
_entity_poly.pdbx_seq_one_letter_code
_entity_poly.pdbx_strand_id
1 'polypeptide(L)'
;MVGCVNKLLLILALLHQLRDGHCQQFGAELLRRITPATSPDVQEEAVRQLIRRVVGNTAGNWFDVEVNKLLDSRSYQISLQQSGKVLIVGSDGVSICKGFHHYLKQVLHKDLEWFKTSIELPDNLQLPNVTLRSASASPIIYYQNVCTWSYSFVWWNLEQWRRHIDWMALMGINLSLAPNQEAIWQDVYTELGLSQTEIDAHFAGPAFQTWQRMGNIRGWAGPLPPAHRRLQQRLQQHILQAQRELGMSVALPAFAGHVPQPLQRVFPNASYSLAQRWNNFPDPYCCNLFVEPNDALFQQLATMFLRRVVQTYGSNHIYFCDPFNEMQPRLAEPDYIRATSQAIYNSMRTVDGEAVWLLQGWMFLEVDYWRDNLIEAFLTAVPRGRILVLDLQSEQFPQYQRTYSYYGQPFVWCMLNNFGGTLGMFGSARLINSGIGAARTMPNSSMVGVGITPEGINQNYVIFSLTLDRGWSKDELQLSDWFDHFALTRYGVSDSRLTQYWQMLRGSVYDFQGLQRMRGKYVMNRRPGLNLKPWIWYNASIINEAWQLLLAAKEIVPLEDDRYAIYEHDLVDITRQFLQVSIDRIYVNLRSAYRKTQSDRFQYLAGKMLQMMDDMERILASGAHFLLGTWLEDAKQLAPSADQRIVYEFNARNQLTIWGPNGQILDYATKQWSGLVRDYYQPRWSMFLDAATLALESNVPFNATNFKLRVANEIELPFSNLTKLYPTKPVGNTWHISQQIYIKWNAFAKDSQFLHNNRLELGVREGKTWHRKRQTKQH
;
A
#
# COMPACT_ATOMS: atom_id res chain seq x y z
N MET A 1 -40.91 -20.26 -31.27
CA MET A 1 -39.54 -20.11 -30.68
C MET A 1 -39.16 -18.67 -30.36
N VAL A 2 -39.41 -17.67 -31.21
CA VAL A 2 -39.04 -16.25 -30.97
C VAL A 2 -39.68 -15.64 -29.70
N GLY A 3 -40.94 -15.97 -29.41
CA GLY A 3 -41.65 -15.50 -28.22
C GLY A 3 -41.12 -16.03 -26.87
N CYS A 4 -40.52 -17.25 -26.85
CA CYS A 4 -39.91 -17.82 -25.63
C CYS A 4 -38.53 -17.18 -25.35
N VAL A 5 -37.77 -16.87 -26.40
CA VAL A 5 -36.43 -16.26 -26.27
C VAL A 5 -36.57 -14.84 -25.74
N ASN A 6 -37.54 -14.07 -26.22
CA ASN A 6 -37.80 -12.69 -25.72
C ASN A 6 -38.29 -12.67 -24.27
N LYS A 7 -39.12 -13.65 -23.84
CA LYS A 7 -39.53 -13.79 -22.46
C LYS A 7 -38.35 -14.17 -21.55
N LEU A 8 -37.47 -15.06 -22.01
CA LEU A 8 -36.27 -15.45 -21.25
C LEU A 8 -35.29 -14.30 -21.09
N LEU A 9 -35.08 -13.50 -22.15
CA LEU A 9 -34.25 -12.30 -22.12
C LEU A 9 -34.83 -11.21 -21.19
N LEU A 10 -36.19 -11.06 -21.20
CA LEU A 10 -36.85 -10.11 -20.30
C LEU A 10 -36.76 -10.57 -18.82
N ILE A 11 -36.91 -11.85 -18.54
CA ILE A 11 -36.73 -12.43 -17.21
C ILE A 11 -35.28 -12.31 -16.75
N LEU A 12 -34.31 -12.56 -17.62
CA LEU A 12 -32.89 -12.38 -17.33
C LEU A 12 -32.53 -10.90 -17.08
N ALA A 13 -33.10 -9.96 -17.84
CA ALA A 13 -32.93 -8.53 -17.62
C ALA A 13 -33.57 -8.06 -16.31
N LEU A 14 -34.79 -8.54 -16.00
CA LEU A 14 -35.48 -8.29 -14.73
C LEU A 14 -34.74 -8.88 -13.52
N LEU A 15 -34.21 -10.10 -13.66
CA LEU A 15 -33.37 -10.74 -12.65
C LEU A 15 -32.05 -9.98 -12.46
N HIS A 16 -31.49 -9.42 -13.54
CA HIS A 16 -30.29 -8.60 -13.48
C HIS A 16 -30.56 -7.26 -12.79
N GLN A 17 -31.68 -6.60 -13.10
CA GLN A 17 -32.09 -5.35 -12.43
C GLN A 17 -32.44 -5.55 -10.94
N LEU A 18 -33.12 -6.64 -10.58
CA LEU A 18 -33.42 -6.99 -9.19
C LEU A 18 -32.14 -7.30 -8.40
N ARG A 19 -31.15 -7.83 -9.05
CA ARG A 19 -29.87 -8.23 -8.50
C ARG A 19 -28.94 -7.04 -8.26
N ASP A 20 -28.79 -6.14 -9.25
CA ASP A 20 -28.09 -4.86 -9.09
C ASP A 20 -28.73 -4.02 -7.97
N GLY A 21 -30.06 -4.08 -7.82
CA GLY A 21 -30.80 -3.42 -6.75
C GLY A 21 -30.44 -3.91 -5.35
N HIS A 22 -30.20 -5.22 -5.14
CA HIS A 22 -29.86 -5.74 -3.82
C HIS A 22 -28.46 -5.32 -3.32
N CYS A 23 -27.44 -5.38 -4.17
CA CYS A 23 -26.09 -4.92 -3.81
C CYS A 23 -26.02 -3.41 -3.56
N GLN A 24 -26.70 -2.62 -4.39
CA GLN A 24 -26.78 -1.18 -4.23
C GLN A 24 -27.53 -0.79 -2.96
N GLN A 25 -28.64 -1.44 -2.65
CA GLN A 25 -29.42 -1.21 -1.43
C GLN A 25 -28.61 -1.54 -0.18
N PHE A 26 -27.86 -2.64 -0.19
CA PHE A 26 -27.02 -3.05 0.93
C PHE A 26 -25.83 -2.10 1.15
N GLY A 27 -25.18 -1.68 0.07
CA GLY A 27 -24.11 -0.69 0.12
C GLY A 27 -24.59 0.69 0.56
N ALA A 28 -25.79 1.12 0.12
CA ALA A 28 -26.39 2.37 0.52
C ALA A 28 -26.77 2.39 2.02
N GLU A 29 -27.32 1.28 2.56
CA GLU A 29 -27.61 1.15 3.98
C GLU A 29 -26.33 1.21 4.84
N LEU A 30 -25.28 0.48 4.44
CA LEU A 30 -23.99 0.51 5.12
C LEU A 30 -23.41 1.93 5.10
N LEU A 31 -23.38 2.57 3.94
CA LEU A 31 -22.83 3.92 3.77
C LEU A 31 -23.60 4.92 4.65
N ARG A 32 -24.94 4.89 4.64
CA ARG A 32 -25.78 5.74 5.51
C ARG A 32 -25.44 5.59 7.00
N ARG A 33 -25.13 4.37 7.43
CA ARG A 33 -24.78 4.05 8.82
C ARG A 33 -23.44 4.65 9.24
N ILE A 34 -22.42 4.55 8.39
CA ILE A 34 -21.05 4.96 8.72
C ILE A 34 -20.72 6.40 8.33
N THR A 35 -21.55 7.09 7.53
CA THR A 35 -21.32 8.47 7.09
C THR A 35 -21.33 9.43 8.28
N PRO A 36 -20.34 10.33 8.40
CA PRO A 36 -20.31 11.32 9.48
C PRO A 36 -21.47 12.29 9.37
N ALA A 37 -21.99 12.73 10.52
CA ALA A 37 -23.08 13.70 10.63
C ALA A 37 -22.61 15.16 10.43
N THR A 38 -21.68 15.40 9.50
CA THR A 38 -21.15 16.73 9.18
C THR A 38 -22.16 17.50 8.34
N SER A 39 -22.45 18.76 8.74
CA SER A 39 -23.39 19.62 8.03
C SER A 39 -22.90 19.99 6.63
N PRO A 40 -23.79 20.30 5.66
CA PRO A 40 -23.40 20.77 4.33
C PRO A 40 -22.46 21.97 4.37
N ASP A 41 -22.73 22.98 5.18
CA ASP A 41 -21.93 24.19 5.27
C ASP A 41 -20.47 23.93 5.69
N VAL A 42 -20.25 23.01 6.64
CA VAL A 42 -18.91 22.59 7.07
C VAL A 42 -18.18 21.86 5.95
N GLN A 43 -18.89 20.96 5.25
CA GLN A 43 -18.30 20.24 4.11
C GLN A 43 -17.92 21.19 2.98
N GLU A 44 -18.79 22.14 2.63
CA GLU A 44 -18.53 23.13 1.59
C GLU A 44 -17.31 24.00 1.92
N GLU A 45 -17.21 24.49 3.16
CA GLU A 45 -16.06 25.30 3.57
C GLU A 45 -14.77 24.47 3.54
N ALA A 46 -14.78 23.23 4.01
CA ALA A 46 -13.64 22.33 3.93
C ALA A 46 -13.19 22.10 2.47
N VAL A 47 -14.16 21.94 1.55
CA VAL A 47 -13.88 21.79 0.11
C VAL A 47 -13.32 23.09 -0.49
N ARG A 48 -13.88 24.27 -0.17
CA ARG A 48 -13.32 25.56 -0.65
C ARG A 48 -11.88 25.74 -0.22
N GLN A 49 -11.56 25.38 1.03
CA GLN A 49 -10.19 25.43 1.53
C GLN A 49 -9.29 24.42 0.81
N LEU A 50 -9.75 23.20 0.53
CA LEU A 50 -9.03 22.21 -0.26
C LEU A 50 -8.75 22.75 -1.66
N ILE A 51 -9.72 23.30 -2.37
CA ILE A 51 -9.56 23.88 -3.70
C ILE A 51 -8.47 24.96 -3.68
N ARG A 52 -8.49 25.85 -2.68
CA ARG A 52 -7.46 26.90 -2.54
C ARG A 52 -6.06 26.32 -2.28
N ARG A 53 -5.93 25.23 -1.53
CA ARG A 53 -4.63 24.55 -1.35
C ARG A 53 -4.14 23.89 -2.64
N VAL A 54 -5.05 23.43 -3.49
CA VAL A 54 -4.71 22.76 -4.75
C VAL A 54 -4.33 23.74 -5.85
N VAL A 55 -5.11 24.81 -6.08
CA VAL A 55 -4.91 25.71 -7.22
C VAL A 55 -4.55 27.15 -6.81
N GLY A 56 -4.29 27.41 -5.55
CA GLY A 56 -4.01 28.75 -5.01
C GLY A 56 -5.28 29.58 -4.75
N ASN A 57 -5.10 30.69 -4.03
CA ASN A 57 -6.23 31.51 -3.61
C ASN A 57 -6.95 32.21 -4.79
N THR A 58 -6.20 32.71 -5.77
CA THR A 58 -6.77 33.42 -6.93
C THR A 58 -7.63 32.47 -7.77
N ALA A 59 -7.06 31.38 -8.24
CA ALA A 59 -7.78 30.39 -9.04
C ALA A 59 -8.86 29.67 -8.25
N GLY A 60 -8.69 29.51 -6.94
CA GLY A 60 -9.71 28.92 -6.06
C GLY A 60 -11.04 29.70 -6.06
N ASN A 61 -11.01 31.00 -6.30
CA ASN A 61 -12.22 31.83 -6.38
C ASN A 61 -12.99 31.65 -7.71
N TRP A 62 -12.47 30.90 -8.68
CA TRP A 62 -13.16 30.55 -9.91
C TRP A 62 -14.14 29.41 -9.75
N PHE A 63 -14.15 28.77 -8.58
CA PHE A 63 -14.97 27.60 -8.28
C PHE A 63 -15.93 27.91 -7.13
N ASP A 64 -17.22 27.69 -7.40
CA ASP A 64 -18.26 27.67 -6.40
C ASP A 64 -18.66 26.21 -6.10
N VAL A 65 -19.02 25.90 -4.87
CA VAL A 65 -19.35 24.54 -4.43
C VAL A 65 -20.64 24.51 -3.61
N GLU A 66 -21.43 23.43 -3.80
CA GLU A 66 -22.70 23.21 -3.11
C GLU A 66 -22.87 21.73 -2.77
N VAL A 67 -23.24 21.45 -1.52
CA VAL A 67 -23.66 20.10 -1.08
C VAL A 67 -25.17 19.98 -1.21
N ASN A 68 -25.62 19.16 -2.16
CA ASN A 68 -27.04 18.90 -2.39
C ASN A 68 -27.41 17.45 -2.03
N LYS A 69 -28.06 17.26 -0.89
CA LYS A 69 -28.49 15.94 -0.39
C LYS A 69 -29.60 15.27 -1.21
N LEU A 70 -30.19 15.99 -2.18
CA LEU A 70 -31.22 15.45 -3.08
C LEU A 70 -30.61 14.75 -4.30
N LEU A 71 -29.31 14.93 -4.53
CA LEU A 71 -28.59 14.17 -5.56
C LEU A 71 -28.46 12.70 -5.17
N ASP A 72 -28.32 11.85 -6.20
CA ASP A 72 -27.95 10.47 -5.98
C ASP A 72 -26.69 10.36 -5.13
N SER A 73 -26.64 9.38 -4.25
CA SER A 73 -25.49 9.16 -3.39
C SER A 73 -24.21 9.00 -4.22
N ARG A 74 -23.14 9.64 -3.78
CA ARG A 74 -21.82 9.60 -4.44
C ARG A 74 -21.83 10.12 -5.87
N SER A 75 -22.59 11.23 -6.11
CA SER A 75 -22.67 11.88 -7.42
C SER A 75 -22.30 13.35 -7.36
N TYR A 76 -21.94 13.89 -8.53
CA TYR A 76 -21.69 15.31 -8.71
C TYR A 76 -22.15 15.81 -10.09
N GLN A 77 -22.34 17.11 -10.17
CA GLN A 77 -22.66 17.86 -11.40
C GLN A 77 -21.74 19.08 -11.47
N ILE A 78 -21.25 19.39 -12.67
CA ILE A 78 -20.37 20.53 -12.95
C ILE A 78 -21.00 21.37 -14.05
N SER A 79 -21.02 22.68 -13.88
CA SER A 79 -21.51 23.62 -14.89
C SER A 79 -20.81 24.98 -14.81
N LEU A 80 -20.64 25.65 -15.94
CA LEU A 80 -20.19 27.03 -15.97
C LEU A 80 -21.37 27.96 -15.72
N GLN A 81 -21.26 28.86 -14.76
CA GLN A 81 -22.27 29.86 -14.43
C GLN A 81 -22.15 31.10 -15.32
N GLN A 82 -23.21 31.92 -15.39
CA GLN A 82 -23.18 33.22 -16.09
C GLN A 82 -22.13 34.19 -15.50
N SER A 83 -21.77 34.03 -14.25
CA SER A 83 -20.70 34.78 -13.58
C SER A 83 -19.28 34.45 -14.11
N GLY A 84 -19.13 33.45 -14.97
CA GLY A 84 -17.84 32.92 -15.43
C GLY A 84 -17.16 31.95 -14.46
N LYS A 85 -17.83 31.60 -13.35
CA LYS A 85 -17.33 30.62 -12.40
C LYS A 85 -17.85 29.21 -12.69
N VAL A 86 -17.07 28.19 -12.31
CA VAL A 86 -17.48 26.79 -12.35
C VAL A 86 -18.20 26.44 -11.05
N LEU A 87 -19.46 26.03 -11.14
CA LEU A 87 -20.22 25.46 -10.02
C LEU A 87 -20.08 23.95 -10.00
N ILE A 88 -19.72 23.40 -8.85
CA ILE A 88 -19.65 21.97 -8.61
C ILE A 88 -20.66 21.64 -7.49
N VAL A 89 -21.70 20.91 -7.85
CA VAL A 89 -22.74 20.42 -6.91
C VAL A 89 -22.49 18.94 -6.66
N GLY A 90 -22.39 18.53 -5.41
CA GLY A 90 -22.19 17.12 -5.05
C GLY A 90 -23.12 16.64 -3.94
N SER A 91 -23.33 15.33 -3.84
CA SER A 91 -24.13 14.72 -2.76
C SER A 91 -23.46 14.86 -1.37
N ASP A 92 -22.15 15.07 -1.35
CA ASP A 92 -21.29 15.26 -0.18
C ASP A 92 -19.98 15.94 -0.58
N GLY A 93 -19.18 16.36 0.40
CA GLY A 93 -17.91 17.08 0.15
C GLY A 93 -16.91 16.26 -0.66
N VAL A 94 -16.81 14.95 -0.42
CA VAL A 94 -15.92 14.06 -1.21
C VAL A 94 -16.37 13.99 -2.67
N SER A 95 -17.67 13.94 -2.92
CA SER A 95 -18.23 13.94 -4.28
C SER A 95 -17.92 15.25 -5.02
N ILE A 96 -17.97 16.40 -4.32
CA ILE A 96 -17.55 17.70 -4.87
C ILE A 96 -16.05 17.68 -5.21
N CYS A 97 -15.20 17.19 -4.29
CA CYS A 97 -13.75 17.06 -4.51
C CYS A 97 -13.44 16.17 -5.72
N LYS A 98 -14.14 15.04 -5.89
CA LYS A 98 -14.00 14.17 -7.07
C LYS A 98 -14.46 14.89 -8.35
N GLY A 99 -15.53 15.67 -8.28
CA GLY A 99 -15.98 16.53 -9.37
C GLY A 99 -14.93 17.57 -9.75
N PHE A 100 -14.33 18.24 -8.76
CA PHE A 100 -13.25 19.20 -8.99
C PHE A 100 -12.02 18.51 -9.65
N HIS A 101 -11.59 17.37 -9.15
CA HIS A 101 -10.53 16.58 -9.78
C HIS A 101 -10.88 16.16 -11.22
N HIS A 102 -12.14 15.74 -11.46
CA HIS A 102 -12.61 15.40 -12.79
C HIS A 102 -12.49 16.60 -13.74
N TYR A 103 -12.88 17.81 -13.29
CA TYR A 103 -12.73 19.03 -14.07
C TYR A 103 -11.26 19.31 -14.39
N LEU A 104 -10.36 19.25 -13.40
CA LEU A 104 -8.92 19.43 -13.60
C LEU A 104 -8.38 18.43 -14.64
N LYS A 105 -8.71 17.14 -14.47
CA LYS A 105 -8.17 16.06 -15.29
C LYS A 105 -8.75 16.02 -16.71
N GLN A 106 -10.08 16.13 -16.86
CA GLN A 106 -10.73 15.96 -18.17
C GLN A 106 -10.83 17.26 -18.99
N VAL A 107 -10.92 18.40 -18.32
CA VAL A 107 -11.16 19.69 -18.99
C VAL A 107 -9.87 20.51 -19.09
N LEU A 108 -9.07 20.53 -18.02
CA LEU A 108 -7.82 21.29 -17.99
C LEU A 108 -6.58 20.44 -18.27
N HIS A 109 -6.74 19.14 -18.44
CA HIS A 109 -5.66 18.17 -18.67
C HIS A 109 -4.54 18.26 -17.62
N LYS A 110 -4.93 18.41 -16.36
CA LYS A 110 -4.01 18.47 -15.22
C LYS A 110 -4.39 17.43 -14.19
N ASP A 111 -3.46 16.52 -13.85
CA ASP A 111 -3.66 15.49 -12.84
C ASP A 111 -2.77 15.75 -11.61
N LEU A 112 -3.10 15.11 -10.52
CA LEU A 112 -2.44 15.17 -9.23
C LEU A 112 -1.87 13.80 -8.89
N GLU A 113 -0.84 13.76 -8.06
CA GLU A 113 -0.33 12.51 -7.51
C GLU A 113 0.15 12.68 -6.05
N TRP A 114 0.58 11.59 -5.42
CA TRP A 114 0.89 11.55 -3.98
C TRP A 114 1.87 12.62 -3.50
N PHE A 115 2.85 12.95 -4.32
CA PHE A 115 3.87 13.96 -3.96
C PHE A 115 3.64 15.31 -4.64
N LYS A 116 2.66 15.41 -5.55
CA LYS A 116 2.30 16.63 -6.26
C LYS A 116 0.79 16.88 -6.14
N THR A 117 0.41 17.57 -5.09
CA THR A 117 -1.00 17.83 -4.72
C THR A 117 -1.43 19.28 -4.96
N SER A 118 -0.58 20.07 -5.62
CA SER A 118 -0.90 21.46 -6.04
C SER A 118 -0.68 21.63 -7.54
N ILE A 119 -1.47 22.49 -8.17
CA ILE A 119 -1.45 22.78 -9.60
C ILE A 119 -1.45 24.28 -9.79
N GLU A 120 -0.56 24.78 -10.63
CA GLU A 120 -0.58 26.18 -11.07
C GLU A 120 -1.53 26.33 -12.26
N LEU A 121 -2.46 27.28 -12.14
CA LEU A 121 -3.37 27.67 -13.23
C LEU A 121 -2.99 29.10 -13.67
N PRO A 122 -2.87 29.35 -15.02
CA PRO A 122 -2.57 30.69 -15.51
C PRO A 122 -3.65 31.69 -15.11
N ASP A 123 -3.27 32.90 -14.68
CA ASP A 123 -4.20 33.95 -14.21
C ASP A 123 -5.25 34.37 -15.26
N ASN A 124 -4.93 34.21 -16.55
CA ASN A 124 -5.79 34.55 -17.67
C ASN A 124 -6.52 33.33 -18.29
N LEU A 125 -6.58 32.20 -17.57
CA LEU A 125 -7.23 30.99 -18.06
C LEU A 125 -8.73 31.23 -18.25
N GLN A 126 -9.21 31.07 -19.49
CA GLN A 126 -10.62 31.03 -19.78
C GLN A 126 -11.17 29.63 -19.46
N LEU A 127 -12.11 29.58 -18.53
CA LEU A 127 -12.72 28.31 -18.12
C LEU A 127 -13.66 27.78 -19.22
N PRO A 128 -13.44 26.55 -19.71
CA PRO A 128 -14.31 25.99 -20.74
C PRO A 128 -15.76 25.82 -20.28
N ASN A 129 -16.70 26.11 -21.18
CA ASN A 129 -18.13 25.90 -20.93
C ASN A 129 -18.47 24.41 -21.10
N VAL A 130 -18.55 23.71 -19.98
CA VAL A 130 -18.87 22.28 -19.94
C VAL A 130 -19.99 22.00 -18.96
N THR A 131 -20.80 20.99 -19.27
CA THR A 131 -21.75 20.40 -18.32
C THR A 131 -21.42 18.93 -18.17
N LEU A 132 -20.99 18.54 -16.97
CA LEU A 132 -20.59 17.17 -16.65
C LEU A 132 -21.42 16.63 -15.51
N ARG A 133 -21.73 15.33 -15.55
CA ARG A 133 -22.38 14.60 -14.46
C ARG A 133 -21.73 13.25 -14.32
N SER A 134 -21.56 12.80 -13.07
CA SER A 134 -21.08 11.45 -12.80
C SER A 134 -21.60 10.97 -11.45
N ALA A 135 -21.78 9.67 -11.35
CA ALA A 135 -22.09 8.98 -10.11
C ALA A 135 -21.17 7.76 -9.95
N SER A 136 -20.73 7.50 -8.74
CA SER A 136 -19.88 6.35 -8.45
C SER A 136 -20.64 5.04 -8.60
N ALA A 137 -20.06 4.08 -9.30
CA ALA A 137 -20.57 2.71 -9.35
C ALA A 137 -20.33 1.92 -8.05
N SER A 138 -19.53 2.48 -7.13
CA SER A 138 -19.22 1.88 -5.84
C SER A 138 -19.66 2.81 -4.70
N PRO A 139 -20.55 2.39 -3.80
CA PRO A 139 -20.89 3.15 -2.60
C PRO A 139 -19.66 3.50 -1.75
N ILE A 140 -18.71 2.56 -1.64
CA ILE A 140 -17.47 2.72 -0.87
C ILE A 140 -16.27 2.74 -1.82
N ILE A 141 -15.45 3.76 -1.70
CA ILE A 141 -14.07 3.81 -2.19
C ILE A 141 -13.16 3.84 -0.96
N TYR A 142 -12.48 2.73 -0.75
CA TYR A 142 -11.67 2.51 0.45
C TYR A 142 -10.19 2.80 0.20
N TYR A 143 -9.52 3.35 1.19
CA TYR A 143 -8.07 3.48 1.17
C TYR A 143 -7.48 3.29 2.55
N GLN A 144 -6.57 2.49 2.62
CA GLN A 144 -5.30 2.24 3.30
C GLN A 144 -5.16 0.77 3.69
N ASN A 145 -3.90 0.36 3.84
CA ASN A 145 -3.51 -0.86 4.53
C ASN A 145 -3.10 -0.50 5.97
N VAL A 146 -3.31 -1.38 6.93
CA VAL A 146 -2.81 -1.18 8.30
C VAL A 146 -1.29 -0.99 8.31
N CYS A 147 -0.57 -1.71 7.43
CA CYS A 147 0.89 -1.65 7.32
C CYS A 147 1.40 -0.32 6.77
N THR A 148 0.60 0.42 5.97
CA THR A 148 1.01 1.73 5.44
C THR A 148 1.34 2.71 6.56
N TRP A 149 0.65 2.60 7.71
CA TRP A 149 0.87 3.42 8.89
C TRP A 149 2.23 3.22 9.56
N SER A 150 2.81 2.03 9.44
CA SER A 150 4.16 1.73 9.92
C SER A 150 5.22 1.82 8.81
N TYR A 151 4.85 1.78 7.52
CA TYR A 151 5.79 1.97 6.41
C TYR A 151 5.83 3.41 5.92
N SER A 152 4.89 3.84 5.09
CA SER A 152 4.99 5.16 4.44
C SER A 152 4.62 6.31 5.35
N PHE A 153 3.69 6.12 6.31
CA PHE A 153 3.12 7.20 7.11
C PHE A 153 3.75 7.37 8.49
N VAL A 154 4.65 6.48 8.89
CA VAL A 154 5.14 6.39 10.28
C VAL A 154 5.79 7.70 10.78
N TRP A 155 6.46 8.43 9.90
CA TRP A 155 7.17 9.68 10.23
C TRP A 155 6.42 10.94 9.82
N TRP A 156 5.16 10.82 9.39
CA TRP A 156 4.42 11.96 8.89
C TRP A 156 3.93 12.90 9.98
N ASN A 157 4.09 14.19 9.70
CA ASN A 157 3.53 15.30 10.47
C ASN A 157 2.12 15.69 9.93
N LEU A 158 1.49 16.68 10.57
CA LEU A 158 0.14 17.13 10.20
C LEU A 158 0.08 17.71 8.78
N GLU A 159 1.13 18.39 8.32
CA GLU A 159 1.16 18.98 6.98
C GLU A 159 1.17 17.91 5.89
N GLN A 160 2.00 16.87 6.06
CA GLN A 160 2.05 15.72 5.14
C GLN A 160 0.69 14.98 5.12
N TRP A 161 0.07 14.79 6.29
CA TRP A 161 -1.28 14.22 6.38
C TRP A 161 -2.32 15.10 5.71
N ARG A 162 -2.28 16.43 5.87
CA ARG A 162 -3.25 17.33 5.25
C ARG A 162 -3.23 17.22 3.74
N ARG A 163 -2.04 17.29 3.13
CA ARG A 163 -1.88 17.11 1.69
C ARG A 163 -2.41 15.76 1.21
N HIS A 164 -2.17 14.71 1.99
CA HIS A 164 -2.62 13.38 1.64
C HIS A 164 -4.15 13.21 1.76
N ILE A 165 -4.76 13.83 2.77
CA ILE A 165 -6.24 13.85 2.92
C ILE A 165 -6.88 14.60 1.76
N ASP A 166 -6.28 15.71 1.32
CA ASP A 166 -6.75 16.43 0.13
C ASP A 166 -6.71 15.53 -1.11
N TRP A 167 -5.60 14.81 -1.32
CA TRP A 167 -5.50 13.82 -2.39
C TRP A 167 -6.57 12.72 -2.25
N MET A 168 -6.80 12.20 -1.06
CA MET A 168 -7.84 11.18 -0.83
C MET A 168 -9.21 11.68 -1.27
N ALA A 169 -9.60 12.89 -0.89
CA ALA A 169 -10.87 13.49 -1.26
C ALA A 169 -11.00 13.67 -2.79
N LEU A 170 -9.96 14.18 -3.44
CA LEU A 170 -9.89 14.37 -4.89
C LEU A 170 -10.01 13.06 -5.65
N MET A 171 -9.49 11.96 -5.11
CA MET A 171 -9.64 10.62 -5.69
C MET A 171 -11.02 10.00 -5.42
N GLY A 172 -11.86 10.64 -4.61
CA GLY A 172 -13.19 10.15 -4.28
C GLY A 172 -13.22 9.10 -3.17
N ILE A 173 -12.14 8.96 -2.38
CA ILE A 173 -12.06 8.05 -1.24
C ILE A 173 -12.98 8.57 -0.13
N ASN A 174 -13.87 7.71 0.35
CA ASN A 174 -14.84 8.06 1.40
C ASN A 174 -14.76 7.18 2.65
N LEU A 175 -13.87 6.19 2.67
CA LEU A 175 -13.60 5.38 3.86
C LEU A 175 -12.10 5.12 4.01
N SER A 176 -11.57 5.36 5.21
CA SER A 176 -10.16 5.17 5.56
C SER A 176 -9.97 4.59 6.96
N LEU A 177 -8.71 4.48 7.42
CA LEU A 177 -8.33 3.99 8.75
C LEU A 177 -7.72 5.11 9.61
N ALA A 178 -7.87 4.97 10.94
CA ALA A 178 -7.15 5.75 11.95
C ALA A 178 -6.72 4.83 13.11
N PRO A 179 -5.57 4.14 13.01
CA PRO A 179 -5.23 3.01 13.88
C PRO A 179 -4.52 3.35 15.18
N ASN A 180 -4.14 4.62 15.44
CA ASN A 180 -3.39 4.97 16.63
C ASN A 180 -4.22 4.79 17.91
N GLN A 181 -3.77 3.89 18.78
CA GLN A 181 -4.50 3.42 19.97
C GLN A 181 -3.64 3.37 21.23
N GLU A 182 -2.33 3.58 21.12
CA GLU A 182 -1.35 3.30 22.17
C GLU A 182 -1.56 4.17 23.43
N ALA A 183 -1.95 5.43 23.25
CA ALA A 183 -2.27 6.32 24.35
C ALA A 183 -3.52 5.90 25.12
N ILE A 184 -4.51 5.36 24.40
CA ILE A 184 -5.76 4.87 25.01
C ILE A 184 -5.47 3.58 25.79
N TRP A 185 -4.69 2.65 25.22
CA TRP A 185 -4.27 1.45 25.94
C TRP A 185 -3.39 1.77 27.16
N GLN A 186 -2.51 2.77 27.06
CA GLN A 186 -1.78 3.23 28.24
C GLN A 186 -2.72 3.62 29.38
N ASP A 187 -3.77 4.37 29.09
CA ASP A 187 -4.72 4.81 30.12
C ASP A 187 -5.50 3.62 30.71
N VAL A 188 -5.95 2.68 29.86
CA VAL A 188 -6.63 1.45 30.29
C VAL A 188 -5.71 0.59 31.17
N TYR A 189 -4.49 0.34 30.73
CA TYR A 189 -3.55 -0.48 31.50
C TYR A 189 -3.13 0.17 32.81
N THR A 190 -2.99 1.49 32.85
CA THR A 190 -2.73 2.23 34.10
C THR A 190 -3.90 2.10 35.10
N GLU A 191 -5.14 2.23 34.61
CA GLU A 191 -6.36 2.04 35.42
C GLU A 191 -6.44 0.62 35.98
N LEU A 192 -5.99 -0.37 35.21
CA LEU A 192 -5.96 -1.78 35.63
C LEU A 192 -4.77 -2.11 36.58
N GLY A 193 -3.89 -1.17 36.89
CA GLY A 193 -2.80 -1.33 37.85
C GLY A 193 -1.49 -1.90 37.25
N LEU A 194 -1.28 -1.79 35.94
CA LEU A 194 0.04 -2.03 35.34
C LEU A 194 0.96 -0.82 35.61
N SER A 195 2.21 -1.11 35.93
CA SER A 195 3.22 -0.06 36.07
C SER A 195 3.63 0.52 34.73
N GLN A 196 4.15 1.76 34.73
CA GLN A 196 4.64 2.41 33.51
C GLN A 196 5.72 1.56 32.80
N THR A 197 6.61 0.90 33.55
CA THR A 197 7.65 0.03 32.99
C THR A 197 7.05 -1.18 32.26
N GLU A 198 6.01 -1.81 32.82
CA GLU A 198 5.30 -2.94 32.18
C GLU A 198 4.58 -2.49 30.90
N ILE A 199 3.97 -1.31 30.93
CA ILE A 199 3.31 -0.71 29.76
C ILE A 199 4.33 -0.38 28.66
N ASP A 200 5.45 0.26 29.01
CA ASP A 200 6.49 0.65 28.06
C ASP A 200 7.18 -0.57 27.42
N ALA A 201 7.37 -1.65 28.18
CA ALA A 201 7.94 -2.89 27.66
C ALA A 201 7.02 -3.61 26.66
N HIS A 202 5.72 -3.36 26.68
CA HIS A 202 4.76 -3.98 25.77
C HIS A 202 4.75 -3.32 24.38
N PHE A 203 4.84 -1.98 24.31
CA PHE A 203 4.75 -1.29 23.04
C PHE A 203 6.03 -1.38 22.23
N ALA A 204 5.91 -1.78 20.96
CA ALA A 204 7.00 -1.78 20.00
C ALA A 204 7.45 -0.35 19.66
N GLY A 205 8.61 -0.20 19.03
CA GLY A 205 9.08 1.09 18.51
C GLY A 205 8.17 1.66 17.40
N PRO A 206 8.31 2.95 17.07
CA PRO A 206 7.38 3.67 16.18
C PRO A 206 7.14 2.96 14.84
N ALA A 207 8.19 2.43 14.22
CA ALA A 207 8.08 1.78 12.91
C ALA A 207 7.44 0.39 12.95
N PHE A 208 7.10 -0.15 14.12
CA PHE A 208 6.65 -1.54 14.26
C PHE A 208 5.27 -1.67 14.94
N GLN A 209 4.56 -0.56 15.15
CA GLN A 209 3.28 -0.52 15.86
C GLN A 209 2.19 -1.37 15.18
N THR A 210 2.13 -1.41 13.87
CA THR A 210 1.11 -2.19 13.16
C THR A 210 1.13 -3.66 13.56
N TRP A 211 2.29 -4.28 13.61
CA TRP A 211 2.41 -5.71 13.97
C TRP A 211 2.20 -5.94 15.46
N GLN A 212 2.49 -4.95 16.30
CA GLN A 212 2.13 -5.00 17.71
C GLN A 212 0.61 -4.93 17.91
N ARG A 213 -0.10 -4.03 17.17
CA ARG A 213 -1.57 -3.92 17.20
C ARG A 213 -2.28 -5.21 16.79
N MET A 214 -1.71 -5.93 15.83
CA MET A 214 -2.22 -7.23 15.36
C MET A 214 -1.76 -8.43 16.20
N GLY A 215 -1.04 -8.19 17.30
CA GLY A 215 -0.59 -9.26 18.19
C GLY A 215 0.64 -10.04 17.74
N ASN A 216 1.23 -9.74 16.58
CA ASN A 216 2.36 -10.47 16.01
C ASN A 216 3.63 -10.35 16.84
N ILE A 217 3.93 -9.14 17.35
CA ILE A 217 5.12 -8.82 18.14
C ILE A 217 4.78 -7.96 19.35
N ARG A 218 5.73 -7.81 20.27
CA ARG A 218 5.68 -6.87 21.39
C ARG A 218 7.08 -6.30 21.67
N GLY A 219 7.17 -5.07 22.16
CA GLY A 219 8.38 -4.43 22.69
C GLY A 219 9.56 -4.28 21.72
N TRP A 220 9.50 -4.85 20.51
CA TRP A 220 10.60 -4.77 19.53
C TRP A 220 10.94 -3.32 19.18
N ALA A 221 12.23 -2.97 19.18
CA ALA A 221 12.77 -1.64 18.85
C ALA A 221 12.19 -0.49 19.70
N GLY A 222 11.56 -0.80 20.83
CA GLY A 222 11.08 0.16 21.82
C GLY A 222 12.17 0.58 22.82
N PRO A 223 11.77 1.21 23.94
CA PRO A 223 10.39 1.51 24.31
C PRO A 223 9.77 2.66 23.51
N LEU A 224 8.42 2.64 23.38
CA LEU A 224 7.68 3.77 22.80
C LEU A 224 7.37 4.79 23.91
N PRO A 225 7.91 6.00 23.88
CA PRO A 225 7.75 6.95 24.97
C PRO A 225 6.30 7.40 25.16
N PRO A 226 5.82 7.68 26.38
CA PRO A 226 4.50 8.27 26.62
C PRO A 226 4.24 9.55 25.83
N ALA A 227 5.26 10.41 25.70
CA ALA A 227 5.18 11.63 24.92
C ALA A 227 4.83 11.38 23.44
N HIS A 228 5.43 10.33 22.84
CA HIS A 228 5.09 9.94 21.46
C HIS A 228 3.65 9.42 21.34
N ARG A 229 3.21 8.56 22.28
CA ARG A 229 1.84 8.05 22.29
C ARG A 229 0.83 9.20 22.32
N ARG A 230 1.05 10.20 23.16
CA ARG A 230 0.20 11.42 23.23
C ARG A 230 0.30 12.30 21.98
N LEU A 231 1.49 12.41 21.40
CA LEU A 231 1.67 13.13 20.12
C LEU A 231 0.84 12.48 19.01
N GLN A 232 0.92 11.16 18.87
CA GLN A 232 0.16 10.40 17.87
C GLN A 232 -1.35 10.46 18.12
N GLN A 233 -1.79 10.49 19.37
CA GLN A 233 -3.20 10.68 19.71
C GLN A 233 -3.72 12.04 19.22
N ARG A 234 -2.99 13.13 19.48
CA ARG A 234 -3.36 14.49 19.00
C ARG A 234 -3.32 14.57 17.47
N LEU A 235 -2.31 13.99 16.84
CA LEU A 235 -2.23 13.93 15.38
C LEU A 235 -3.44 13.23 14.79
N GLN A 236 -3.84 12.08 15.36
CA GLN A 236 -5.01 11.36 14.91
C GLN A 236 -6.31 12.16 15.08
N GLN A 237 -6.47 12.94 16.15
CA GLN A 237 -7.63 13.83 16.33
C GLN A 237 -7.73 14.85 15.18
N HIS A 238 -6.62 15.48 14.78
CA HIS A 238 -6.59 16.41 13.65
C HIS A 238 -6.87 15.71 12.30
N ILE A 239 -6.33 14.51 12.10
CA ILE A 239 -6.61 13.69 10.90
C ILE A 239 -8.10 13.37 10.80
N LEU A 240 -8.70 12.90 11.89
CA LEU A 240 -10.13 12.58 11.96
C LEU A 240 -11.02 13.79 11.69
N GLN A 241 -10.68 14.95 12.28
CA GLN A 241 -11.39 16.20 12.04
C GLN A 241 -11.35 16.57 10.56
N ALA A 242 -10.14 16.61 9.96
CA ALA A 242 -9.96 16.99 8.56
C ALA A 242 -10.71 16.08 7.58
N GLN A 243 -10.74 14.76 7.87
CA GLN A 243 -11.47 13.80 7.04
C GLN A 243 -12.98 13.95 7.18
N ARG A 244 -13.49 14.08 8.42
CA ARG A 244 -14.93 14.22 8.68
C ARG A 244 -15.49 15.54 8.16
N GLU A 245 -14.73 16.63 8.21
CA GLU A 245 -15.11 17.92 7.62
C GLU A 245 -15.35 17.81 6.12
N LEU A 246 -14.64 16.94 5.41
CA LEU A 246 -14.86 16.63 3.99
C LEU A 246 -15.96 15.58 3.74
N GLY A 247 -16.57 15.01 4.79
CA GLY A 247 -17.58 13.96 4.68
C GLY A 247 -17.04 12.54 4.56
N MET A 248 -15.74 12.31 4.85
CA MET A 248 -15.15 10.97 4.87
C MET A 248 -15.48 10.22 6.15
N SER A 249 -15.76 8.93 6.03
CA SER A 249 -15.87 7.99 7.13
C SER A 249 -14.47 7.45 7.49
N VAL A 250 -14.26 7.18 8.79
CA VAL A 250 -12.96 6.68 9.26
C VAL A 250 -13.18 5.52 10.24
N ALA A 251 -12.55 4.38 9.98
CA ALA A 251 -12.59 3.24 10.88
C ALA A 251 -11.63 3.43 12.05
N LEU A 252 -12.14 3.26 13.26
CA LEU A 252 -11.40 3.39 14.52
C LEU A 252 -10.98 2.03 15.07
N PRO A 253 -9.94 1.95 15.92
CA PRO A 253 -9.49 0.66 16.45
C PRO A 253 -10.50 0.05 17.43
N ALA A 254 -10.56 -1.29 17.43
CA ALA A 254 -11.27 -2.10 18.41
C ALA A 254 -10.35 -3.14 19.02
N PHE A 255 -10.81 -3.81 20.09
CA PHE A 255 -10.04 -4.84 20.77
C PHE A 255 -10.10 -6.18 20.02
N ALA A 256 -8.94 -6.74 19.74
CA ALA A 256 -8.79 -8.01 19.02
C ALA A 256 -8.57 -9.23 19.93
N GLY A 257 -8.32 -9.02 21.22
CA GLY A 257 -8.02 -10.09 22.19
C GLY A 257 -6.58 -10.10 22.73
N HIS A 258 -5.64 -9.44 22.08
CA HIS A 258 -4.22 -9.43 22.46
C HIS A 258 -3.96 -8.46 23.63
N VAL A 259 -3.21 -8.94 24.65
CA VAL A 259 -2.89 -8.18 25.87
C VAL A 259 -1.44 -8.37 26.31
N PRO A 260 -0.88 -7.43 27.11
CA PRO A 260 0.45 -7.59 27.68
C PRO A 260 0.52 -8.73 28.71
N GLN A 261 1.67 -9.42 28.77
CA GLN A 261 1.87 -10.53 29.72
C GLN A 261 1.65 -10.14 31.20
N PRO A 262 2.04 -8.95 31.67
CA PRO A 262 1.80 -8.57 33.07
C PRO A 262 0.32 -8.53 33.49
N LEU A 263 -0.62 -8.49 32.49
CA LEU A 263 -2.05 -8.50 32.81
C LEU A 263 -2.46 -9.81 33.58
N GLN A 264 -1.76 -10.92 33.32
CA GLN A 264 -2.00 -12.18 34.05
C GLN A 264 -1.76 -12.05 35.56
N ARG A 265 -0.84 -11.17 36.02
CA ARG A 265 -0.66 -10.86 37.41
C ARG A 265 -1.86 -10.16 38.05
N VAL A 266 -2.50 -9.29 37.25
CA VAL A 266 -3.70 -8.51 37.69
C VAL A 266 -4.95 -9.38 37.72
N PHE A 267 -5.09 -10.25 36.70
CA PHE A 267 -6.24 -11.15 36.56
C PHE A 267 -5.78 -12.61 36.48
N PRO A 268 -5.30 -13.19 37.60
CA PRO A 268 -4.71 -14.54 37.59
C PRO A 268 -5.71 -15.66 37.32
N ASN A 269 -7.00 -15.42 37.51
CA ASN A 269 -8.07 -16.39 37.29
C ASN A 269 -8.69 -16.32 35.88
N ALA A 270 -8.29 -15.34 35.05
CA ALA A 270 -8.78 -15.24 33.69
C ALA A 270 -8.11 -16.27 32.76
N SER A 271 -8.82 -16.66 31.74
CA SER A 271 -8.35 -17.65 30.76
C SER A 271 -7.58 -16.98 29.63
N TYR A 272 -6.35 -17.44 29.42
CA TYR A 272 -5.47 -16.93 28.37
C TYR A 272 -4.90 -18.07 27.52
N SER A 273 -4.60 -17.76 26.26
CA SER A 273 -3.69 -18.53 25.41
C SER A 273 -2.52 -17.68 24.96
N LEU A 274 -1.44 -18.34 24.51
CA LEU A 274 -0.33 -17.65 23.87
C LEU A 274 -0.59 -17.56 22.37
N ALA A 275 -0.42 -16.37 21.79
CA ALA A 275 -0.40 -16.20 20.35
C ALA A 275 0.76 -17.00 19.72
N GLN A 276 0.55 -17.50 18.52
CA GLN A 276 1.57 -18.21 17.76
C GLN A 276 2.79 -17.33 17.50
N ARG A 277 4.00 -17.94 17.52
CA ARG A 277 5.23 -17.23 17.16
C ARG A 277 5.21 -16.81 15.70
N TRP A 278 5.28 -15.50 15.47
CA TRP A 278 5.29 -14.93 14.14
C TRP A 278 6.73 -14.75 13.65
N ASN A 279 7.02 -15.21 12.42
CA ASN A 279 8.32 -15.06 11.73
C ASN A 279 9.57 -15.33 12.59
N ASN A 280 9.49 -16.30 13.52
CA ASN A 280 10.59 -16.68 14.41
C ASN A 280 11.15 -15.54 15.29
N PHE A 281 10.33 -14.55 15.64
CA PHE A 281 10.75 -13.55 16.62
C PHE A 281 11.10 -14.21 17.96
N PRO A 282 12.22 -13.82 18.59
CA PRO A 282 12.63 -14.41 19.87
C PRO A 282 11.69 -14.02 21.02
N ASP A 283 11.77 -14.76 22.13
CA ASP A 283 10.85 -14.66 23.28
C ASP A 283 10.62 -13.26 23.86
N PRO A 284 11.61 -12.36 24.00
CA PRO A 284 11.31 -11.01 24.48
C PRO A 284 10.33 -10.24 23.59
N TYR A 285 10.22 -10.60 22.31
CA TYR A 285 9.48 -9.84 21.32
C TYR A 285 8.31 -10.59 20.69
N CYS A 286 8.00 -11.80 21.14
CA CYS A 286 6.89 -12.58 20.59
C CYS A 286 5.85 -12.96 21.63
N CYS A 287 4.81 -13.53 21.09
CA CYS A 287 3.85 -14.37 21.79
C CYS A 287 3.09 -13.59 22.87
N ASN A 288 2.27 -12.63 22.41
CA ASN A 288 1.31 -11.92 23.24
C ASN A 288 0.35 -12.91 23.90
N LEU A 289 -0.17 -12.57 25.08
CA LEU A 289 -1.35 -13.24 25.60
C LEU A 289 -2.57 -12.87 24.74
N PHE A 290 -3.43 -13.84 24.55
CA PHE A 290 -4.75 -13.68 23.97
C PHE A 290 -5.79 -14.07 25.03
N VAL A 291 -6.69 -13.17 25.38
CA VAL A 291 -7.79 -13.43 26.31
C VAL A 291 -8.80 -14.35 25.63
N GLU A 292 -9.16 -15.46 26.26
CA GLU A 292 -10.10 -16.40 25.65
C GLU A 292 -11.48 -15.76 25.45
N PRO A 293 -12.16 -16.03 24.31
CA PRO A 293 -13.38 -15.32 23.92
C PRO A 293 -14.55 -15.51 24.89
N ASN A 294 -14.57 -16.62 25.63
CA ASN A 294 -15.59 -16.93 26.63
C ASN A 294 -15.28 -16.41 28.03
N ASP A 295 -14.12 -15.77 28.22
CA ASP A 295 -13.77 -15.17 29.51
C ASP A 295 -14.41 -13.79 29.66
N ALA A 296 -14.96 -13.50 30.86
CA ALA A 296 -15.59 -12.22 31.13
C ALA A 296 -14.62 -11.03 30.98
N LEU A 297 -13.32 -11.25 31.19
CA LEU A 297 -12.29 -10.24 31.02
C LEU A 297 -12.23 -9.72 29.56
N PHE A 298 -12.54 -10.56 28.56
CA PHE A 298 -12.58 -10.13 27.18
C PHE A 298 -13.56 -8.97 26.99
N GLN A 299 -14.80 -9.13 27.43
CA GLN A 299 -15.83 -8.09 27.32
C GLN A 299 -15.50 -6.86 28.18
N GLN A 300 -14.93 -7.06 29.37
CA GLN A 300 -14.52 -5.95 30.24
C GLN A 300 -13.47 -5.07 29.56
N LEU A 301 -12.35 -5.64 29.10
CA LEU A 301 -11.27 -4.91 28.44
C LEU A 301 -11.72 -4.22 27.15
N ALA A 302 -12.45 -4.96 26.32
CA ALA A 302 -12.95 -4.45 25.07
C ALA A 302 -13.90 -3.26 25.26
N THR A 303 -14.80 -3.33 26.27
CA THR A 303 -15.72 -2.26 26.60
C THR A 303 -14.99 -1.02 27.16
N MET A 304 -14.03 -1.21 28.07
CA MET A 304 -13.21 -0.13 28.62
C MET A 304 -12.45 0.59 27.50
N PHE A 305 -11.81 -0.18 26.65
CA PHE A 305 -11.03 0.36 25.53
C PHE A 305 -11.90 1.13 24.54
N LEU A 306 -12.97 0.51 24.03
CA LEU A 306 -13.78 1.10 22.99
C LEU A 306 -14.55 2.34 23.49
N ARG A 307 -15.01 2.38 24.74
CA ARG A 307 -15.60 3.59 25.35
C ARG A 307 -14.61 4.76 25.32
N ARG A 308 -13.34 4.52 25.65
CA ARG A 308 -12.29 5.56 25.57
C ARG A 308 -11.97 5.97 24.14
N VAL A 309 -11.97 5.03 23.19
CA VAL A 309 -11.81 5.33 21.77
C VAL A 309 -12.92 6.28 21.32
N VAL A 310 -14.18 5.96 21.61
CA VAL A 310 -15.34 6.80 21.24
C VAL A 310 -15.31 8.16 21.95
N GLN A 311 -14.94 8.20 23.23
CA GLN A 311 -14.81 9.46 23.98
C GLN A 311 -13.70 10.36 23.42
N THR A 312 -12.58 9.77 22.97
CA THR A 312 -11.39 10.50 22.50
C THR A 312 -11.53 10.96 21.04
N TYR A 313 -12.13 10.13 20.19
CA TYR A 313 -12.11 10.29 18.74
C TYR A 313 -13.51 10.48 18.13
N GLY A 314 -14.59 10.37 18.91
CA GLY A 314 -15.95 10.25 18.36
C GLY A 314 -16.16 8.91 17.67
N SER A 315 -17.25 8.75 16.90
CA SER A 315 -17.54 7.52 16.15
C SER A 315 -18.07 7.83 14.76
N ASN A 316 -17.75 6.96 13.80
CA ASN A 316 -18.43 6.78 12.52
C ASN A 316 -19.08 5.38 12.45
N HIS A 317 -19.32 4.74 13.58
CA HIS A 317 -19.93 3.42 13.71
C HIS A 317 -19.17 2.30 12.97
N ILE A 318 -17.92 2.52 12.59
CA ILE A 318 -17.06 1.51 11.95
C ILE A 318 -15.75 1.37 12.71
N TYR A 319 -15.43 0.13 13.08
CA TYR A 319 -14.29 -0.20 13.92
C TYR A 319 -13.51 -1.33 13.29
N PHE A 320 -12.18 -1.28 13.37
CA PHE A 320 -11.35 -2.34 12.83
C PHE A 320 -10.53 -3.03 13.92
N CYS A 321 -10.37 -4.31 13.79
CA CYS A 321 -9.35 -5.12 14.44
C CYS A 321 -9.14 -6.40 13.65
N ASP A 322 -7.93 -6.95 13.78
CA ASP A 322 -7.54 -8.20 13.17
C ASP A 322 -7.08 -9.16 14.27
N PRO A 323 -7.89 -10.18 14.63
CA PRO A 323 -7.57 -11.03 15.77
C PRO A 323 -6.42 -12.00 15.52
N PHE A 324 -6.20 -12.39 14.26
CA PHE A 324 -5.24 -13.45 13.96
C PHE A 324 -4.18 -13.03 12.92
N ASN A 325 -4.50 -12.15 11.99
CA ASN A 325 -3.61 -11.71 10.91
C ASN A 325 -2.93 -12.89 10.19
N GLU A 326 -1.64 -13.15 10.44
CA GLU A 326 -0.85 -14.27 9.89
C GLU A 326 -0.58 -15.38 10.95
N MET A 327 -1.28 -15.36 12.05
CA MET A 327 -1.23 -16.36 13.13
C MET A 327 -2.47 -17.24 13.08
N GLN A 328 -2.36 -18.46 13.59
CA GLN A 328 -3.51 -19.36 13.67
C GLN A 328 -4.22 -19.22 15.02
N PRO A 329 -5.55 -19.25 15.07
CA PRO A 329 -6.31 -19.43 16.30
C PRO A 329 -5.87 -20.69 17.06
N ARG A 330 -6.02 -20.70 18.37
CA ARG A 330 -5.64 -21.83 19.22
C ARG A 330 -6.30 -23.16 18.81
N LEU A 331 -7.58 -23.11 18.42
CA LEU A 331 -8.36 -24.28 18.02
C LEU A 331 -8.94 -24.08 16.62
N ALA A 332 -8.76 -25.08 15.76
CA ALA A 332 -9.36 -25.15 14.43
C ALA A 332 -10.77 -25.78 14.48
N GLU A 333 -11.61 -25.31 15.38
CA GLU A 333 -12.95 -25.82 15.65
C GLU A 333 -13.99 -24.75 15.36
N PRO A 334 -15.06 -25.03 14.58
CA PRO A 334 -16.08 -24.05 14.22
C PRO A 334 -16.69 -23.31 15.42
N ASP A 335 -16.90 -24.00 16.54
CA ASP A 335 -17.50 -23.38 17.73
C ASP A 335 -16.58 -22.41 18.42
N TYR A 336 -15.26 -22.71 18.48
CA TYR A 336 -14.26 -21.78 19.02
C TYR A 336 -14.14 -20.54 18.11
N ILE A 337 -14.10 -20.73 16.81
CA ILE A 337 -14.03 -19.67 15.82
C ILE A 337 -15.28 -18.78 15.88
N ARG A 338 -16.47 -19.38 16.02
CA ARG A 338 -17.74 -18.69 16.20
C ARG A 338 -17.74 -17.84 17.49
N ALA A 339 -17.31 -18.44 18.60
CA ALA A 339 -17.23 -17.74 19.90
C ALA A 339 -16.29 -16.53 19.83
N THR A 340 -15.14 -16.67 19.15
CA THR A 340 -14.18 -15.57 18.99
C THR A 340 -14.78 -14.40 18.19
N SER A 341 -15.39 -14.69 17.05
CA SER A 341 -16.03 -13.66 16.21
C SER A 341 -17.18 -12.96 16.94
N GLN A 342 -18.01 -13.73 17.67
CA GLN A 342 -19.09 -13.20 18.51
C GLN A 342 -18.57 -12.32 19.65
N ALA A 343 -17.52 -12.74 20.35
CA ALA A 343 -16.95 -11.96 21.46
C ALA A 343 -16.48 -10.58 20.98
N ILE A 344 -15.77 -10.52 19.86
CA ILE A 344 -15.29 -9.28 19.26
C ILE A 344 -16.47 -8.38 18.88
N TYR A 345 -17.42 -8.91 18.09
CA TYR A 345 -18.54 -8.08 17.63
C TYR A 345 -19.47 -7.65 18.76
N ASN A 346 -19.77 -8.52 19.73
CA ASN A 346 -20.61 -8.18 20.88
C ASN A 346 -19.98 -7.06 21.72
N SER A 347 -18.64 -7.05 21.86
CA SER A 347 -17.94 -5.97 22.56
C SER A 347 -18.12 -4.62 21.87
N MET A 348 -18.06 -4.59 20.54
CA MET A 348 -18.34 -3.38 19.75
C MET A 348 -19.78 -2.94 19.93
N ARG A 349 -20.74 -3.86 19.78
CA ARG A 349 -22.17 -3.60 19.89
C ARG A 349 -22.59 -3.11 21.28
N THR A 350 -21.92 -3.56 22.34
CA THR A 350 -22.19 -3.12 23.71
C THR A 350 -21.91 -1.63 23.91
N VAL A 351 -20.95 -1.07 23.19
CA VAL A 351 -20.61 0.36 23.26
C VAL A 351 -21.34 1.17 22.19
N ASP A 352 -21.51 0.60 21.00
CA ASP A 352 -22.12 1.25 19.86
C ASP A 352 -23.08 0.28 19.15
N GLY A 353 -24.39 0.47 19.36
CA GLY A 353 -25.44 -0.40 18.78
C GLY A 353 -25.42 -0.44 17.23
N GLU A 354 -24.87 0.59 16.60
CA GLU A 354 -24.74 0.69 15.14
C GLU A 354 -23.41 0.16 14.61
N ALA A 355 -22.55 -0.39 15.45
CA ALA A 355 -21.20 -0.85 15.10
C ALA A 355 -21.17 -1.75 13.87
N VAL A 356 -20.19 -1.47 13.00
CA VAL A 356 -19.75 -2.29 11.86
C VAL A 356 -18.31 -2.66 12.09
N TRP A 357 -17.96 -3.92 11.93
CA TRP A 357 -16.61 -4.41 12.02
C TRP A 357 -15.93 -4.41 10.66
N LEU A 358 -14.91 -3.58 10.46
CA LEU A 358 -14.03 -3.63 9.30
C LEU A 358 -12.97 -4.71 9.52
N LEU A 359 -13.00 -5.76 8.69
CA LEU A 359 -12.15 -6.94 8.80
C LEU A 359 -11.21 -7.04 7.60
N GLN A 360 -9.92 -7.23 7.82
CA GLN A 360 -9.00 -7.61 6.75
C GLN A 360 -9.19 -9.09 6.40
N GLY A 361 -9.56 -9.39 5.16
CA GLY A 361 -9.68 -10.76 4.66
C GLY A 361 -8.32 -11.48 4.47
N TRP A 362 -7.20 -10.83 4.85
CA TRP A 362 -5.84 -11.36 4.70
C TRP A 362 -5.65 -12.72 5.35
N MET A 363 -6.18 -12.92 6.56
CA MET A 363 -6.07 -14.20 7.27
C MET A 363 -6.63 -15.37 6.49
N PHE A 364 -7.64 -15.18 5.67
CA PHE A 364 -8.26 -16.23 4.85
C PHE A 364 -7.36 -16.72 3.70
N LEU A 365 -6.25 -16.05 3.40
CA LEU A 365 -5.24 -16.52 2.45
C LEU A 365 -4.42 -17.73 2.98
N GLU A 366 -4.45 -18.00 4.29
CA GLU A 366 -3.87 -19.21 4.89
C GLU A 366 -4.84 -20.41 4.72
N VAL A 367 -4.97 -20.87 3.47
CA VAL A 367 -5.99 -21.86 3.04
C VAL A 367 -5.85 -23.23 3.71
N ASP A 368 -4.67 -23.59 4.18
CA ASP A 368 -4.43 -24.85 4.88
C ASP A 368 -5.10 -24.88 6.26
N TYR A 369 -5.21 -23.72 6.90
CA TYR A 369 -5.91 -23.55 8.19
C TYR A 369 -7.37 -23.10 7.97
N TRP A 370 -7.58 -21.99 7.28
CA TRP A 370 -8.89 -21.37 7.06
C TRP A 370 -9.68 -22.14 5.97
N ARG A 371 -10.22 -23.31 6.36
CA ARG A 371 -11.13 -24.08 5.53
C ARG A 371 -12.50 -23.40 5.46
N ASP A 372 -13.30 -23.76 4.48
CA ASP A 372 -14.59 -23.09 4.24
C ASP A 372 -15.52 -23.12 5.45
N ASN A 373 -15.58 -24.23 6.19
CA ASN A 373 -16.39 -24.35 7.41
C ASN A 373 -15.92 -23.42 8.56
N LEU A 374 -14.64 -23.12 8.66
CA LEU A 374 -14.11 -22.19 9.67
C LEU A 374 -14.40 -20.74 9.26
N ILE A 375 -14.26 -20.41 7.97
CA ILE A 375 -14.60 -19.06 7.46
C ILE A 375 -16.10 -18.82 7.61
N GLU A 376 -16.93 -19.82 7.25
CA GLU A 376 -18.39 -19.74 7.45
C GLU A 376 -18.74 -19.51 8.91
N ALA A 377 -18.17 -20.31 9.82
CA ALA A 377 -18.40 -20.16 11.26
C ALA A 377 -18.00 -18.76 11.78
N PHE A 378 -16.89 -18.20 11.28
CA PHE A 378 -16.42 -16.87 11.65
C PHE A 378 -17.37 -15.77 11.17
N LEU A 379 -17.72 -15.80 9.89
CA LEU A 379 -18.48 -14.71 9.26
C LEU A 379 -19.98 -14.74 9.60
N THR A 380 -20.58 -15.94 9.73
CA THR A 380 -22.00 -16.08 10.05
C THR A 380 -22.32 -15.97 11.55
N ALA A 381 -21.30 -15.92 12.39
CA ALA A 381 -21.44 -15.65 13.83
C ALA A 381 -21.91 -14.22 14.13
N VAL A 382 -21.73 -13.31 13.18
CA VAL A 382 -22.09 -11.89 13.27
C VAL A 382 -23.26 -11.61 12.32
N PRO A 383 -24.24 -10.78 12.68
CA PRO A 383 -25.37 -10.46 11.81
C PRO A 383 -24.90 -9.95 10.45
N ARG A 384 -25.61 -10.35 9.41
CA ARG A 384 -25.31 -9.91 8.03
C ARG A 384 -25.33 -8.38 7.94
N GLY A 385 -24.32 -7.81 7.28
CA GLY A 385 -24.13 -6.36 7.15
C GLY A 385 -23.38 -5.70 8.30
N ARG A 386 -22.92 -6.48 9.26
CA ARG A 386 -22.17 -5.96 10.41
C ARG A 386 -20.67 -6.28 10.37
N ILE A 387 -20.21 -7.04 9.37
CA ILE A 387 -18.80 -7.16 8.99
C ILE A 387 -18.66 -6.58 7.58
N LEU A 388 -17.72 -5.64 7.40
CA LEU A 388 -17.25 -5.20 6.09
C LEU A 388 -15.88 -5.81 5.84
N VAL A 389 -15.79 -6.74 4.89
CA VAL A 389 -14.53 -7.45 4.61
C VAL A 389 -13.73 -6.70 3.55
N LEU A 390 -12.45 -6.45 3.82
CA LEU A 390 -11.49 -6.02 2.81
C LEU A 390 -10.88 -7.27 2.15
N ASP A 391 -11.24 -7.56 0.91
CA ASP A 391 -10.65 -8.66 0.14
C ASP A 391 -9.29 -8.22 -0.40
N LEU A 392 -8.26 -8.29 0.45
CA LEU A 392 -6.92 -7.82 0.13
C LEU A 392 -6.29 -8.66 -0.98
N GLN A 393 -5.60 -7.97 -1.90
CA GLN A 393 -4.94 -8.58 -3.06
C GLN A 393 -5.92 -9.26 -4.03
N SER A 394 -7.13 -8.72 -4.19
CA SER A 394 -8.15 -9.25 -5.11
C SER A 394 -7.68 -9.30 -6.58
N GLU A 395 -6.70 -8.48 -6.96
CA GLU A 395 -6.11 -8.50 -8.30
C GLU A 395 -5.34 -9.79 -8.61
N GLN A 396 -5.01 -10.60 -7.58
CA GLN A 396 -4.27 -11.85 -7.77
C GLN A 396 -4.83 -13.05 -7.03
N PHE A 397 -5.31 -12.86 -5.80
CA PHE A 397 -5.75 -13.94 -4.91
C PHE A 397 -7.12 -13.62 -4.29
N PRO A 398 -8.15 -13.33 -5.10
CA PRO A 398 -9.48 -12.98 -4.60
C PRO A 398 -10.06 -14.12 -3.75
N GLN A 399 -10.51 -13.82 -2.53
CA GLN A 399 -11.13 -14.78 -1.63
C GLN A 399 -12.66 -14.79 -1.75
N TYR A 400 -13.27 -13.72 -2.29
CA TYR A 400 -14.71 -13.63 -2.47
C TYR A 400 -15.29 -14.77 -3.31
N GLN A 401 -14.51 -15.33 -4.23
CA GLN A 401 -14.96 -16.43 -5.11
C GLN A 401 -15.17 -17.73 -4.32
N ARG A 402 -14.19 -18.16 -3.51
CA ARG A 402 -14.29 -19.44 -2.76
C ARG A 402 -15.16 -19.35 -1.52
N THR A 403 -15.42 -18.13 -1.03
CA THR A 403 -16.25 -17.89 0.15
C THR A 403 -17.70 -17.53 -0.21
N TYR A 404 -18.12 -17.78 -1.45
CA TYR A 404 -19.47 -17.46 -1.93
C TYR A 404 -19.86 -16.03 -1.56
N SER A 405 -19.00 -15.05 -1.90
CA SER A 405 -19.20 -13.65 -1.54
C SER A 405 -19.25 -13.42 -0.01
N TYR A 406 -18.28 -14.01 0.71
CA TYR A 406 -18.12 -13.90 2.16
C TYR A 406 -19.37 -14.30 2.94
N TYR A 407 -20.06 -15.36 2.47
CA TYR A 407 -21.33 -15.85 3.06
C TYR A 407 -22.36 -14.73 3.24
N GLY A 408 -22.34 -13.75 2.34
CA GLY A 408 -23.25 -12.62 2.30
C GLY A 408 -22.90 -11.41 3.19
N GLN A 409 -21.76 -11.41 3.84
CA GLN A 409 -21.23 -10.18 4.45
C GLN A 409 -20.73 -9.24 3.34
N PRO A 410 -20.92 -7.90 3.47
CA PRO A 410 -20.41 -6.95 2.49
C PRO A 410 -18.88 -7.01 2.39
N PHE A 411 -18.38 -6.83 1.17
CA PHE A 411 -16.94 -6.75 0.96
C PHE A 411 -16.53 -5.64 0.00
N VAL A 412 -15.29 -5.20 0.16
CA VAL A 412 -14.59 -4.26 -0.72
C VAL A 412 -13.54 -5.04 -1.51
N TRP A 413 -13.58 -4.96 -2.85
CA TRP A 413 -12.54 -5.48 -3.73
C TRP A 413 -11.30 -4.59 -3.61
N CYS A 414 -10.19 -5.09 -3.09
CA CYS A 414 -9.02 -4.30 -2.79
C CYS A 414 -7.80 -4.71 -3.62
N MET A 415 -7.13 -3.73 -4.25
CA MET A 415 -5.84 -3.91 -4.89
C MET A 415 -4.71 -3.62 -3.90
N LEU A 416 -3.83 -4.59 -3.67
CA LEU A 416 -2.68 -4.46 -2.77
C LEU A 416 -1.43 -3.94 -3.49
N ASN A 417 -1.10 -4.49 -4.63
CA ASN A 417 0.01 -4.19 -5.52
C ASN A 417 1.42 -4.36 -4.93
N ASN A 418 1.70 -3.88 -3.71
CA ASN A 418 3.06 -3.93 -3.15
C ASN A 418 3.11 -4.40 -1.69
N PHE A 419 4.27 -4.88 -1.29
CA PHE A 419 4.59 -5.39 0.03
C PHE A 419 5.77 -4.60 0.60
N GLY A 420 5.62 -4.03 1.80
CA GLY A 420 6.64 -3.21 2.46
C GLY A 420 6.98 -1.92 1.71
N GLY A 421 6.20 -1.53 0.69
CA GLY A 421 6.53 -0.42 -0.18
C GLY A 421 7.80 -0.63 -1.00
N THR A 422 8.13 -1.89 -1.35
CA THR A 422 9.27 -2.25 -2.18
C THR A 422 9.14 -1.65 -3.58
N LEU A 423 10.14 -0.89 -4.02
CA LEU A 423 10.14 -0.21 -5.31
C LEU A 423 10.44 -1.14 -6.47
N GLY A 424 9.80 -0.87 -7.62
CA GLY A 424 9.92 -1.54 -8.89
C GLY A 424 8.67 -1.30 -9.72
N MET A 425 8.80 -1.14 -11.04
CA MET A 425 7.63 -1.01 -11.89
C MET A 425 6.86 -2.33 -11.92
N PHE A 426 5.61 -2.29 -11.50
CA PHE A 426 4.73 -3.45 -11.40
C PHE A 426 3.27 -3.06 -11.40
N GLY A 427 2.43 -3.85 -12.09
CA GLY A 427 0.98 -3.72 -12.01
C GLY A 427 0.26 -4.76 -12.86
N SER A 428 -1.04 -4.90 -12.61
CA SER A 428 -1.92 -5.88 -13.24
C SER A 428 -3.13 -5.18 -13.88
N ALA A 429 -2.90 -4.20 -14.76
CA ALA A 429 -3.93 -3.31 -15.29
C ALA A 429 -5.15 -4.06 -15.86
N ARG A 430 -4.95 -5.13 -16.65
CA ARG A 430 -6.05 -5.94 -17.19
C ARG A 430 -6.83 -6.66 -16.09
N LEU A 431 -6.14 -7.29 -15.12
CA LEU A 431 -6.80 -8.01 -14.03
C LEU A 431 -7.60 -7.08 -13.12
N ILE A 432 -7.11 -5.87 -12.88
CA ILE A 432 -7.81 -4.84 -12.11
C ILE A 432 -9.08 -4.44 -12.87
N ASN A 433 -8.96 -4.12 -14.15
CA ASN A 433 -10.07 -3.63 -14.96
C ASN A 433 -11.21 -4.65 -15.08
N SER A 434 -10.89 -5.91 -15.39
CA SER A 434 -11.89 -6.98 -15.52
C SER A 434 -12.33 -7.56 -14.16
N GLY A 435 -11.42 -7.70 -13.18
CA GLY A 435 -11.69 -8.32 -11.90
C GLY A 435 -12.73 -7.58 -11.06
N ILE A 436 -12.72 -6.25 -11.08
CA ILE A 436 -13.73 -5.42 -10.42
C ILE A 436 -15.12 -5.68 -11.04
N GLY A 437 -15.21 -5.75 -12.38
CA GLY A 437 -16.45 -6.10 -13.09
C GLY A 437 -16.94 -7.50 -12.73
N ALA A 438 -16.05 -8.48 -12.77
CA ALA A 438 -16.36 -9.87 -12.40
C ALA A 438 -16.87 -10.00 -10.96
N ALA A 439 -16.28 -9.28 -10.02
CA ALA A 439 -16.72 -9.29 -8.63
C ALA A 439 -18.11 -8.68 -8.45
N ARG A 440 -18.41 -7.59 -9.15
CA ARG A 440 -19.76 -6.95 -9.12
C ARG A 440 -20.84 -7.85 -9.68
N THR A 441 -20.55 -8.57 -10.77
CA THR A 441 -21.52 -9.37 -11.51
C THR A 441 -21.59 -10.84 -11.08
N MET A 442 -20.76 -11.25 -10.13
CA MET A 442 -20.81 -12.60 -9.55
C MET A 442 -22.20 -12.91 -8.98
N PRO A 443 -22.72 -14.15 -9.14
CA PRO A 443 -23.96 -14.57 -8.50
C PRO A 443 -23.97 -14.30 -6.98
N ASN A 444 -25.04 -13.62 -6.49
CA ASN A 444 -25.20 -13.26 -5.08
C ASN A 444 -24.05 -12.40 -4.52
N SER A 445 -23.42 -11.59 -5.36
CA SER A 445 -22.35 -10.70 -4.93
C SER A 445 -22.83 -9.77 -3.80
N SER A 446 -22.04 -9.64 -2.75
CA SER A 446 -22.19 -8.67 -1.67
C SER A 446 -21.13 -7.56 -1.75
N MET A 447 -20.53 -7.38 -2.93
CA MET A 447 -19.55 -6.32 -3.16
C MET A 447 -20.17 -4.94 -3.02
N VAL A 448 -19.63 -4.09 -2.14
CA VAL A 448 -20.12 -2.73 -1.88
C VAL A 448 -19.09 -1.66 -2.24
N GLY A 449 -17.89 -2.05 -2.64
CA GLY A 449 -16.86 -1.06 -2.90
C GLY A 449 -15.63 -1.57 -3.61
N VAL A 450 -14.78 -0.60 -3.97
CA VAL A 450 -13.43 -0.80 -4.47
C VAL A 450 -12.44 -0.12 -3.53
N GLY A 451 -11.28 -0.72 -3.31
CA GLY A 451 -10.25 -0.18 -2.44
C GLY A 451 -8.85 -0.32 -3.01
N ILE A 452 -7.97 0.50 -2.49
CA ILE A 452 -6.53 0.35 -2.68
C ILE A 452 -5.88 0.20 -1.31
N THR A 453 -5.09 -0.85 -1.15
CA THR A 453 -4.52 -1.25 0.14
C THR A 453 -3.01 -1.50 0.07
N PRO A 454 -2.20 -0.57 -0.53
CA PRO A 454 -0.76 -0.76 -0.61
C PRO A 454 -0.12 -0.71 0.78
N GLU A 455 0.87 -1.54 1.03
CA GLU A 455 1.66 -1.39 2.26
C GLU A 455 2.57 -0.15 2.23
N GLY A 456 2.87 0.38 1.05
CA GLY A 456 3.60 1.64 0.89
C GLY A 456 3.18 2.39 -0.36
N ILE A 457 3.35 3.72 -0.35
CA ILE A 457 3.04 4.63 -1.46
C ILE A 457 4.30 5.15 -2.15
N ASN A 458 4.15 6.09 -3.09
CA ASN A 458 5.22 6.71 -3.90
C ASN A 458 5.86 5.78 -4.93
N GLN A 459 5.07 4.85 -5.47
CA GLN A 459 5.48 3.97 -6.56
C GLN A 459 4.25 3.52 -7.38
N ASN A 460 4.43 3.31 -8.68
CA ASN A 460 3.38 2.77 -9.57
C ASN A 460 2.04 3.53 -9.51
N TYR A 461 2.09 4.85 -9.39
CA TYR A 461 0.89 5.68 -9.21
C TYR A 461 -0.19 5.42 -10.26
N VAL A 462 0.21 5.17 -11.52
CA VAL A 462 -0.68 4.85 -12.64
C VAL A 462 -1.66 3.72 -12.31
N ILE A 463 -1.21 2.67 -11.62
CA ILE A 463 -2.05 1.51 -11.27
C ILE A 463 -3.05 1.86 -10.18
N PHE A 464 -2.66 2.70 -9.22
CA PHE A 464 -3.58 3.18 -8.18
C PHE A 464 -4.62 4.14 -8.74
N SER A 465 -4.22 5.08 -9.61
CA SER A 465 -5.13 5.97 -10.33
C SER A 465 -6.13 5.18 -11.18
N LEU A 466 -5.65 4.17 -11.94
CA LEU A 466 -6.51 3.26 -12.72
C LEU A 466 -7.54 2.54 -11.84
N THR A 467 -7.11 2.03 -10.69
CA THR A 467 -8.00 1.29 -9.78
C THR A 467 -9.10 2.19 -9.23
N LEU A 468 -8.76 3.43 -8.84
CA LEU A 468 -9.73 4.40 -8.32
C LEU A 468 -10.71 4.88 -9.41
N ASP A 469 -10.22 5.17 -10.62
CA ASP A 469 -11.09 5.51 -11.75
C ASP A 469 -12.01 4.34 -12.12
N ARG A 470 -11.49 3.09 -12.11
CA ARG A 470 -12.28 1.89 -12.34
C ARG A 470 -13.32 1.63 -11.22
N GLY A 471 -12.98 1.95 -9.98
CA GLY A 471 -13.90 1.90 -8.85
C GLY A 471 -15.10 2.84 -9.01
N TRP A 472 -14.87 4.01 -9.58
CA TRP A 472 -15.89 5.00 -9.89
C TRP A 472 -16.74 4.61 -11.11
N SER A 473 -16.12 3.99 -12.13
CA SER A 473 -16.80 3.58 -13.37
C SER A 473 -17.64 2.31 -13.19
N LYS A 474 -18.83 2.27 -13.84
CA LYS A 474 -19.66 1.08 -13.94
C LYS A 474 -19.04 0.07 -14.90
N ASP A 475 -18.65 0.52 -16.07
CA ASP A 475 -18.15 -0.30 -17.17
C ASP A 475 -16.63 -0.43 -17.14
N GLU A 476 -16.11 -1.45 -17.82
CA GLU A 476 -14.66 -1.60 -18.02
C GLU A 476 -14.11 -0.41 -18.81
N LEU A 477 -12.94 0.07 -18.41
CA LEU A 477 -12.24 1.15 -19.09
C LEU A 477 -11.55 0.61 -20.37
N GLN A 478 -11.54 1.41 -21.43
CA GLN A 478 -10.69 1.14 -22.59
C GLN A 478 -9.26 1.49 -22.20
N LEU A 479 -8.45 0.48 -21.89
CA LEU A 479 -7.12 0.68 -21.29
C LEU A 479 -6.18 1.48 -22.20
N SER A 480 -6.24 1.32 -23.54
CA SER A 480 -5.44 2.14 -24.45
C SER A 480 -5.75 3.62 -24.27
N ASP A 481 -7.01 3.98 -24.36
CA ASP A 481 -7.46 5.37 -24.32
C ASP A 481 -7.21 5.98 -22.93
N TRP A 482 -7.39 5.16 -21.88
CA TRP A 482 -7.11 5.58 -20.50
C TRP A 482 -5.63 5.89 -20.29
N PHE A 483 -4.70 5.07 -20.82
CA PHE A 483 -3.25 5.31 -20.71
C PHE A 483 -2.78 6.48 -21.59
N ASP A 484 -3.41 6.71 -22.75
CA ASP A 484 -3.14 7.90 -23.58
C ASP A 484 -3.56 9.17 -22.83
N HIS A 485 -4.74 9.16 -22.23
CA HIS A 485 -5.22 10.26 -21.42
C HIS A 485 -4.38 10.47 -20.14
N PHE A 486 -3.92 9.38 -19.51
CA PHE A 486 -3.01 9.45 -18.38
C PHE A 486 -1.68 10.13 -18.77
N ALA A 487 -1.11 9.80 -19.92
CA ALA A 487 0.09 10.46 -20.43
C ALA A 487 -0.13 11.96 -20.64
N LEU A 488 -1.25 12.34 -21.28
CA LEU A 488 -1.62 13.73 -21.52
C LEU A 488 -1.73 14.51 -20.20
N THR A 489 -2.49 13.99 -19.24
CA THR A 489 -2.77 14.70 -17.98
C THR A 489 -1.57 14.73 -17.03
N ARG A 490 -0.69 13.73 -17.12
CA ARG A 490 0.52 13.62 -16.33
C ARG A 490 1.55 14.69 -16.71
N TYR A 491 1.78 14.89 -18.01
CA TYR A 491 2.77 15.86 -18.49
C TYR A 491 2.15 17.15 -18.98
N GLY A 492 0.83 17.20 -19.16
CA GLY A 492 0.06 18.36 -19.63
C GLY A 492 0.30 18.75 -21.08
N VAL A 493 0.94 17.88 -21.85
CA VAL A 493 1.23 18.08 -23.27
C VAL A 493 0.89 16.81 -24.04
N SER A 494 0.37 17.00 -25.27
CA SER A 494 0.09 15.90 -26.19
C SER A 494 1.33 15.65 -27.04
N ASP A 495 1.98 14.52 -26.85
CA ASP A 495 3.15 14.09 -27.63
C ASP A 495 3.16 12.57 -27.82
N SER A 496 3.40 12.15 -29.06
CA SER A 496 3.37 10.75 -29.45
C SER A 496 4.41 9.89 -28.73
N ARG A 497 5.57 10.46 -28.33
CA ARG A 497 6.63 9.74 -27.60
C ARG A 497 6.19 9.43 -26.17
N LEU A 498 5.54 10.39 -25.50
CA LEU A 498 5.00 10.24 -24.16
C LEU A 498 3.84 9.24 -24.14
N THR A 499 2.95 9.32 -25.12
CA THR A 499 1.86 8.36 -25.30
C THR A 499 2.43 6.96 -25.56
N GLN A 500 3.38 6.80 -26.48
CA GLN A 500 3.99 5.51 -26.79
C GLN A 500 4.76 4.94 -25.58
N TYR A 501 5.44 5.78 -24.81
CA TYR A 501 6.10 5.39 -23.56
C TYR A 501 5.11 4.68 -22.62
N TRP A 502 3.97 5.27 -22.32
CA TRP A 502 2.98 4.69 -21.43
C TRP A 502 2.27 3.48 -22.04
N GLN A 503 2.04 3.44 -23.35
CA GLN A 503 1.51 2.25 -24.03
C GLN A 503 2.48 1.05 -23.95
N MET A 504 3.78 1.29 -24.07
CA MET A 504 4.79 0.24 -23.92
C MET A 504 4.83 -0.29 -22.47
N LEU A 505 4.75 0.58 -21.48
CA LEU A 505 4.69 0.17 -20.08
C LEU A 505 3.37 -0.57 -19.76
N ARG A 506 2.24 -0.11 -20.32
CA ARG A 506 0.94 -0.80 -20.20
C ARG A 506 1.02 -2.24 -20.71
N GLY A 507 1.64 -2.47 -21.86
CA GLY A 507 1.78 -3.80 -22.46
C GLY A 507 2.93 -4.65 -21.89
N SER A 508 3.63 -4.19 -20.87
CA SER A 508 4.78 -4.87 -20.29
C SER A 508 4.75 -4.92 -18.76
N VAL A 509 5.36 -3.95 -18.09
CA VAL A 509 5.50 -3.94 -16.63
C VAL A 509 4.16 -3.85 -15.89
N TYR A 510 3.15 -3.23 -16.50
CA TYR A 510 1.82 -3.07 -15.92
C TYR A 510 0.79 -4.11 -16.41
N ASP A 511 1.24 -5.15 -17.11
CA ASP A 511 0.38 -6.24 -17.59
C ASP A 511 0.70 -7.59 -16.94
N PHE A 512 1.02 -7.60 -15.67
CA PHE A 512 1.23 -8.85 -14.95
C PHE A 512 -0.07 -9.62 -14.73
N GLN A 513 -0.07 -10.93 -15.07
CA GLN A 513 -1.23 -11.80 -14.97
C GLN A 513 -0.93 -13.10 -14.21
N GLY A 514 0.22 -13.17 -13.55
CA GLY A 514 0.64 -14.36 -12.82
C GLY A 514 0.19 -14.37 -11.36
N LEU A 515 0.45 -15.50 -10.69
CA LEU A 515 0.12 -15.73 -9.28
C LEU A 515 1.34 -15.62 -8.35
N GLN A 516 2.48 -15.13 -8.82
CA GLN A 516 3.69 -14.99 -8.01
C GLN A 516 3.59 -13.76 -7.09
N ARG A 517 3.88 -13.94 -5.80
CA ARG A 517 3.83 -12.87 -4.80
C ARG A 517 5.05 -11.93 -4.80
N MET A 518 6.19 -12.37 -5.35
CA MET A 518 7.42 -11.57 -5.34
C MET A 518 7.37 -10.47 -6.38
N ARG A 519 7.33 -9.23 -5.96
CA ARG A 519 7.27 -8.03 -6.78
C ARG A 519 8.36 -7.06 -6.36
N GLY A 520 9.05 -6.45 -7.32
CA GLY A 520 10.03 -5.43 -7.05
C GLY A 520 11.24 -5.83 -6.19
N LYS A 521 11.38 -7.12 -5.85
CA LYS A 521 12.52 -7.66 -5.10
C LYS A 521 13.58 -8.16 -6.06
N TYR A 522 14.27 -7.24 -6.67
CA TYR A 522 15.36 -7.50 -7.58
C TYR A 522 16.62 -8.00 -6.82
N VAL A 523 17.51 -8.67 -7.53
CA VAL A 523 18.72 -9.28 -6.97
C VAL A 523 19.52 -8.27 -6.14
N MET A 524 19.65 -7.05 -6.62
CA MET A 524 20.43 -5.99 -5.97
C MET A 524 19.98 -5.74 -4.52
N ASN A 525 18.67 -5.77 -4.25
CA ASN A 525 18.09 -5.45 -2.94
C ASN A 525 18.17 -6.62 -1.94
N ARG A 526 18.58 -7.79 -2.39
CA ARG A 526 18.55 -9.01 -1.58
C ARG A 526 19.94 -9.33 -1.02
N ARG A 527 19.97 -9.98 0.14
CA ARG A 527 21.23 -10.56 0.64
C ARG A 527 21.85 -11.45 -0.46
N PRO A 528 23.11 -11.20 -0.84
CA PRO A 528 23.77 -11.94 -1.92
C PRO A 528 23.90 -13.44 -1.67
N GLY A 529 23.95 -14.23 -2.74
CA GLY A 529 24.15 -15.67 -2.71
C GLY A 529 24.03 -16.28 -4.09
N LEU A 530 24.49 -17.52 -4.28
CA LEU A 530 24.50 -18.23 -5.57
C LEU A 530 23.13 -18.82 -5.97
N ASN A 531 22.10 -18.73 -5.12
CA ASN A 531 20.83 -19.41 -5.31
C ASN A 531 19.64 -18.46 -5.56
N LEU A 532 19.89 -17.16 -5.78
CA LEU A 532 18.84 -16.23 -6.14
C LEU A 532 18.26 -16.59 -7.52
N LYS A 533 16.95 -16.39 -7.68
CA LYS A 533 16.21 -16.71 -8.90
C LYS A 533 15.46 -15.46 -9.34
N PRO A 534 16.12 -14.51 -10.03
CA PRO A 534 15.43 -13.37 -10.60
C PRO A 534 14.48 -13.81 -11.72
N TRP A 535 13.40 -13.10 -11.90
CA TRP A 535 12.46 -13.33 -12.98
C TRP A 535 11.68 -12.05 -13.31
N ILE A 536 11.30 -11.92 -14.57
CA ILE A 536 10.36 -10.89 -15.06
C ILE A 536 9.32 -11.55 -15.97
N TRP A 537 8.19 -10.90 -16.17
CA TRP A 537 7.05 -11.40 -16.96
C TRP A 537 6.96 -10.76 -18.36
N TYR A 538 7.82 -9.81 -18.65
CA TYR A 538 7.83 -9.04 -19.88
C TYR A 538 9.17 -9.11 -20.59
N ASN A 539 9.22 -8.66 -21.85
CA ASN A 539 10.47 -8.52 -22.59
C ASN A 539 11.22 -7.28 -22.09
N ALA A 540 12.41 -7.47 -21.56
CA ALA A 540 13.19 -6.40 -20.98
C ALA A 540 13.71 -5.36 -22.01
N SER A 541 13.74 -5.65 -23.32
CA SER A 541 14.11 -4.66 -24.35
C SER A 541 13.12 -3.48 -24.38
N ILE A 542 11.85 -3.74 -24.04
CA ILE A 542 10.81 -2.73 -23.98
C ILE A 542 11.17 -1.59 -23.02
N ILE A 543 11.83 -1.90 -21.91
CA ILE A 543 12.27 -0.87 -20.95
C ILE A 543 13.29 0.08 -21.57
N ASN A 544 14.23 -0.47 -22.36
CA ASN A 544 15.24 0.35 -23.05
C ASN A 544 14.61 1.24 -24.13
N GLU A 545 13.65 0.73 -24.87
CA GLU A 545 12.93 1.47 -25.91
C GLU A 545 12.04 2.57 -25.29
N ALA A 546 11.28 2.24 -24.25
CA ALA A 546 10.49 3.20 -23.49
C ALA A 546 11.36 4.31 -22.87
N TRP A 547 12.51 3.96 -22.31
CA TRP A 547 13.46 4.93 -21.78
C TRP A 547 13.99 5.91 -22.84
N GLN A 548 14.29 5.41 -24.04
CA GLN A 548 14.70 6.26 -25.17
C GLN A 548 13.62 7.29 -25.54
N LEU A 549 12.35 6.88 -25.56
CA LEU A 549 11.22 7.78 -25.85
C LEU A 549 11.12 8.88 -24.81
N LEU A 550 11.23 8.53 -23.51
CA LEU A 550 11.13 9.51 -22.44
C LEU A 550 12.31 10.49 -22.47
N LEU A 551 13.55 10.03 -22.71
CA LEU A 551 14.70 10.91 -22.90
C LEU A 551 14.53 11.89 -24.06
N ALA A 552 13.97 11.42 -25.17
CA ALA A 552 13.71 12.23 -26.35
C ALA A 552 12.58 13.27 -26.18
N ALA A 553 11.77 13.14 -25.15
CA ALA A 553 10.65 14.06 -24.89
C ALA A 553 11.05 15.29 -24.06
N LYS A 554 12.31 15.46 -23.66
CA LYS A 554 12.80 16.56 -22.81
C LYS A 554 12.35 17.95 -23.26
N GLU A 555 12.46 18.25 -24.56
CA GLU A 555 12.20 19.57 -25.13
C GLU A 555 10.70 19.94 -25.12
N ILE A 556 9.83 18.97 -24.82
CA ILE A 556 8.37 19.13 -24.93
C ILE A 556 7.74 19.38 -23.57
N VAL A 557 8.31 18.79 -22.50
CA VAL A 557 7.83 19.03 -21.15
C VAL A 557 8.41 20.36 -20.65
N PRO A 558 7.58 21.39 -20.41
CA PRO A 558 8.06 22.70 -20.04
C PRO A 558 8.84 22.68 -18.72
N LEU A 559 10.07 23.21 -18.72
CA LEU A 559 10.93 23.30 -17.53
C LEU A 559 10.34 24.15 -16.40
N GLU A 560 9.55 25.15 -16.80
CA GLU A 560 8.91 26.11 -15.89
C GLU A 560 7.55 25.59 -15.35
N ASP A 561 7.05 24.50 -15.91
CA ASP A 561 5.84 23.85 -15.44
C ASP A 561 6.17 22.98 -14.22
N ASP A 562 5.33 23.05 -13.22
CA ASP A 562 5.44 22.23 -12.00
C ASP A 562 5.40 20.71 -12.28
N ARG A 563 4.93 20.29 -13.44
CA ARG A 563 4.95 18.90 -13.94
C ARG A 563 6.32 18.43 -14.43
N TYR A 564 7.28 19.32 -14.58
CA TYR A 564 8.65 18.92 -14.88
C TYR A 564 9.24 18.02 -13.80
N ALA A 565 8.87 18.25 -12.53
CA ALA A 565 9.24 17.38 -11.42
C ALA A 565 8.68 15.95 -11.55
N ILE A 566 7.49 15.81 -12.16
CA ILE A 566 6.87 14.50 -12.47
C ILE A 566 7.67 13.80 -13.57
N TYR A 567 8.04 14.53 -14.62
CA TYR A 567 8.89 14.02 -15.70
C TYR A 567 10.27 13.57 -15.17
N GLU A 568 10.90 14.34 -14.30
CA GLU A 568 12.15 13.94 -13.65
C GLU A 568 11.99 12.68 -12.80
N HIS A 569 10.89 12.58 -12.05
CA HIS A 569 10.56 11.36 -11.29
C HIS A 569 10.48 10.14 -12.21
N ASP A 570 9.78 10.24 -13.34
CA ASP A 570 9.65 9.16 -14.31
C ASP A 570 10.98 8.79 -14.97
N LEU A 571 11.87 9.78 -15.22
CA LEU A 571 13.23 9.50 -15.70
C LEU A 571 14.05 8.72 -14.68
N VAL A 572 13.96 9.05 -13.38
CA VAL A 572 14.61 8.25 -12.34
C VAL A 572 14.03 6.84 -12.33
N ASP A 573 12.70 6.72 -12.40
CA ASP A 573 12.00 5.45 -12.28
C ASP A 573 12.30 4.50 -13.44
N ILE A 574 12.30 4.97 -14.69
CA ILE A 574 12.64 4.14 -15.85
C ILE A 574 14.13 3.77 -15.89
N THR A 575 15.02 4.72 -15.51
CA THR A 575 16.47 4.46 -15.48
C THR A 575 16.81 3.41 -14.43
N ARG A 576 16.25 3.51 -13.22
CA ARG A 576 16.45 2.49 -12.20
C ARG A 576 15.83 1.14 -12.60
N GLN A 577 14.65 1.14 -13.27
CA GLN A 577 14.04 -0.09 -13.76
C GLN A 577 14.95 -0.80 -14.76
N PHE A 578 15.54 -0.06 -15.69
CA PHE A 578 16.53 -0.60 -16.62
C PHE A 578 17.76 -1.18 -15.89
N LEU A 579 18.35 -0.42 -14.96
CA LEU A 579 19.54 -0.85 -14.22
C LEU A 579 19.28 -2.10 -13.39
N GLN A 580 18.17 -2.16 -12.63
CA GLN A 580 17.87 -3.32 -11.80
C GLN A 580 17.61 -4.60 -12.61
N VAL A 581 16.93 -4.50 -13.75
CA VAL A 581 16.74 -5.65 -14.67
C VAL A 581 18.04 -6.08 -15.29
N SER A 582 18.92 -5.14 -15.63
CA SER A 582 20.26 -5.42 -16.17
C SER A 582 21.15 -6.10 -15.11
N ILE A 583 21.10 -5.66 -13.87
CA ILE A 583 21.79 -6.30 -12.73
C ILE A 583 21.30 -7.75 -12.54
N ASP A 584 19.99 -8.00 -12.62
CA ASP A 584 19.43 -9.35 -12.57
C ASP A 584 19.98 -10.26 -13.66
N ARG A 585 20.13 -9.73 -14.88
CA ARG A 585 20.73 -10.46 -16.02
C ARG A 585 22.22 -10.71 -15.83
N ILE A 586 22.98 -9.71 -15.36
CA ILE A 586 24.39 -9.89 -15.01
C ILE A 586 24.54 -11.00 -13.97
N TYR A 587 23.71 -11.00 -12.94
CA TYR A 587 23.75 -12.01 -11.90
C TYR A 587 23.51 -13.43 -12.43
N VAL A 588 22.57 -13.64 -13.35
CA VAL A 588 22.33 -14.95 -13.97
C VAL A 588 23.60 -15.45 -14.70
N ASN A 589 24.23 -14.57 -15.46
CA ASN A 589 25.48 -14.89 -16.18
C ASN A 589 26.67 -15.09 -15.22
N LEU A 590 26.78 -14.28 -14.18
CA LEU A 590 27.80 -14.39 -13.13
C LEU A 590 27.68 -15.74 -12.41
N ARG A 591 26.46 -16.15 -12.04
CA ARG A 591 26.22 -17.48 -11.47
C ARG A 591 26.59 -18.61 -12.42
N SER A 592 26.34 -18.46 -13.73
CA SER A 592 26.73 -19.42 -14.75
C SER A 592 28.25 -19.50 -14.86
N ALA A 593 28.95 -18.36 -14.89
CA ALA A 593 30.42 -18.30 -14.92
C ALA A 593 31.04 -18.97 -13.67
N TYR A 594 30.48 -18.72 -12.49
CA TYR A 594 30.88 -19.37 -11.24
C TYR A 594 30.79 -20.90 -11.35
N ARG A 595 29.62 -21.42 -11.78
CA ARG A 595 29.38 -22.88 -11.94
C ARG A 595 30.28 -23.55 -12.95
N LYS A 596 30.76 -22.79 -13.95
CA LYS A 596 31.67 -23.26 -15.00
C LYS A 596 33.14 -22.98 -14.69
N THR A 597 33.46 -22.53 -13.48
CA THR A 597 34.81 -22.15 -13.03
C THR A 597 35.52 -21.16 -13.98
N GLN A 598 34.77 -20.23 -14.58
CA GLN A 598 35.30 -19.20 -15.50
C GLN A 598 35.63 -17.93 -14.70
N SER A 599 36.79 -17.90 -14.04
CA SER A 599 37.20 -16.84 -13.12
C SER A 599 37.26 -15.47 -13.79
N ASP A 600 37.92 -15.31 -14.94
CA ASP A 600 38.02 -14.01 -15.63
C ASP A 600 36.65 -13.46 -16.03
N ARG A 601 35.78 -14.33 -16.53
CA ARG A 601 34.39 -13.94 -16.87
C ARG A 601 33.60 -13.54 -15.65
N PHE A 602 33.76 -14.26 -14.54
CA PHE A 602 33.12 -13.92 -13.28
C PHE A 602 33.55 -12.54 -12.80
N GLN A 603 34.87 -12.27 -12.76
CA GLN A 603 35.41 -10.97 -12.32
C GLN A 603 34.96 -9.82 -13.24
N TYR A 604 34.94 -10.02 -14.56
CA TYR A 604 34.44 -9.04 -15.52
C TYR A 604 32.98 -8.67 -15.22
N LEU A 605 32.11 -9.67 -15.02
CA LEU A 605 30.70 -9.47 -14.72
C LEU A 605 30.49 -8.84 -13.34
N ALA A 606 31.29 -9.20 -12.34
CA ALA A 606 31.29 -8.59 -11.01
C ALA A 606 31.59 -7.09 -11.09
N GLY A 607 32.64 -6.71 -11.85
CA GLY A 607 32.94 -5.30 -12.08
C GLY A 607 31.81 -4.54 -12.78
N LYS A 608 31.15 -5.16 -13.78
CA LYS A 608 29.96 -4.54 -14.43
C LYS A 608 28.79 -4.37 -13.50
N MET A 609 28.53 -5.34 -12.62
CA MET A 609 27.46 -5.25 -11.62
C MET A 609 27.67 -4.09 -10.64
N LEU A 610 28.88 -3.94 -10.10
CA LEU A 610 29.21 -2.84 -9.19
C LEU A 610 29.13 -1.47 -9.89
N GLN A 611 29.61 -1.36 -11.14
CA GLN A 611 29.46 -0.13 -11.94
C GLN A 611 27.98 0.25 -12.17
N MET A 612 27.08 -0.73 -12.38
CA MET A 612 25.65 -0.45 -12.49
C MET A 612 25.03 -0.03 -11.14
N MET A 613 25.54 -0.55 -10.03
CA MET A 613 25.11 -0.09 -8.70
C MET A 613 25.59 1.35 -8.41
N ASP A 614 26.79 1.75 -8.88
CA ASP A 614 27.23 3.16 -8.81
C ASP A 614 26.32 4.08 -9.63
N ASP A 615 25.97 3.68 -10.85
CA ASP A 615 25.05 4.45 -11.69
C ASP A 615 23.64 4.48 -11.11
N MET A 616 23.19 3.41 -10.45
CA MET A 616 21.94 3.37 -9.69
C MET A 616 21.96 4.42 -8.54
N GLU A 617 23.02 4.44 -7.76
CA GLU A 617 23.18 5.45 -6.69
C GLU A 617 23.11 6.88 -7.24
N ARG A 618 23.79 7.14 -8.37
CA ARG A 618 23.83 8.47 -9.00
C ARG A 618 22.46 8.93 -9.48
N ILE A 619 21.68 8.07 -10.17
CA ILE A 619 20.36 8.47 -10.68
C ILE A 619 19.36 8.65 -9.52
N LEU A 620 19.39 7.79 -8.50
CA LEU A 620 18.54 7.91 -7.33
C LEU A 620 18.85 9.19 -6.54
N ALA A 621 20.11 9.61 -6.45
CA ALA A 621 20.53 10.85 -5.79
C ALA A 621 19.94 12.11 -6.44
N SER A 622 19.56 12.05 -7.71
CA SER A 622 18.96 13.18 -8.43
C SER A 622 17.44 13.30 -8.25
N GLY A 623 16.77 12.31 -7.63
CA GLY A 623 15.32 12.30 -7.44
C GLY A 623 14.92 12.56 -5.98
N ALA A 624 14.05 13.55 -5.74
CA ALA A 624 13.63 13.95 -4.39
C ALA A 624 12.97 12.80 -3.58
N HIS A 625 12.31 11.85 -4.25
CA HIS A 625 11.59 10.75 -3.61
C HIS A 625 12.40 9.47 -3.48
N PHE A 626 13.71 9.53 -3.77
CA PHE A 626 14.62 8.39 -3.76
C PHE A 626 15.82 8.61 -2.81
N LEU A 627 15.62 9.35 -1.72
CA LEU A 627 16.68 9.73 -0.79
C LEU A 627 16.47 9.09 0.59
N LEU A 628 17.46 8.32 1.05
CA LEU A 628 17.49 7.79 2.41
C LEU A 628 17.53 8.91 3.46
N GLY A 629 18.20 10.02 3.14
CA GLY A 629 18.36 11.17 4.04
C GLY A 629 17.03 11.76 4.50
N THR A 630 16.06 11.92 3.58
CA THR A 630 14.73 12.43 3.89
C THR A 630 14.01 11.52 4.89
N TRP A 631 14.01 10.19 4.65
CA TRP A 631 13.40 9.21 5.54
C TRP A 631 13.96 9.23 6.96
N LEU A 632 15.29 9.31 7.07
CA LEU A 632 15.96 9.34 8.37
C LEU A 632 15.76 10.66 9.10
N GLU A 633 15.72 11.78 8.35
CA GLU A 633 15.50 13.11 8.94
C GLU A 633 14.06 13.22 9.47
N ASP A 634 13.05 12.78 8.71
CA ASP A 634 11.65 12.75 9.15
C ASP A 634 11.50 11.94 10.45
N ALA A 635 12.17 10.79 10.55
CA ALA A 635 12.19 9.99 11.77
C ALA A 635 12.78 10.75 12.96
N LYS A 636 13.91 11.42 12.78
CA LYS A 636 14.58 12.18 13.85
C LYS A 636 13.79 13.41 14.28
N GLN A 637 13.10 14.08 13.34
CA GLN A 637 12.27 15.25 13.64
C GLN A 637 11.05 14.90 14.47
N LEU A 638 10.49 13.69 14.29
CA LEU A 638 9.34 13.23 15.07
C LEU A 638 9.71 12.79 16.49
N ALA A 639 10.99 12.58 16.77
CA ALA A 639 11.47 12.11 18.06
C ALA A 639 11.29 13.17 19.16
N PRO A 640 10.70 12.83 20.32
CA PRO A 640 10.39 13.80 21.38
C PRO A 640 11.62 14.31 22.15
N SER A 641 12.77 13.65 22.03
CA SER A 641 14.03 14.05 22.71
C SER A 641 15.27 13.64 21.91
N ALA A 642 16.44 14.17 22.31
CA ALA A 642 17.71 13.83 21.67
C ALA A 642 18.02 12.32 21.74
N ASP A 643 17.82 11.70 22.89
CA ASP A 643 18.04 10.24 23.08
C ASP A 643 17.10 9.41 22.20
N GLN A 644 15.86 9.86 22.05
CA GLN A 644 14.88 9.19 21.20
C GLN A 644 15.21 9.32 19.70
N ARG A 645 15.97 10.32 19.26
CA ARG A 645 16.43 10.41 17.87
C ARG A 645 17.24 9.20 17.43
N ILE A 646 18.08 8.67 18.32
CA ILE A 646 18.89 7.47 18.06
C ILE A 646 17.97 6.26 17.89
N VAL A 647 16.98 6.10 18.77
CA VAL A 647 16.01 5.00 18.72
C VAL A 647 15.16 5.08 17.42
N TYR A 648 14.75 6.28 17.02
CA TYR A 648 13.93 6.47 15.84
C TYR A 648 14.72 6.26 14.54
N GLU A 649 15.97 6.72 14.49
CA GLU A 649 16.88 6.42 13.37
C GLU A 649 17.15 4.92 13.27
N PHE A 650 17.38 4.23 14.41
CA PHE A 650 17.47 2.77 14.42
C PHE A 650 16.21 2.10 13.87
N ASN A 651 15.02 2.52 14.32
CA ASN A 651 13.74 2.02 13.79
C ASN A 651 13.64 2.20 12.28
N ALA A 652 13.97 3.39 11.77
CA ALA A 652 13.90 3.74 10.37
C ALA A 652 14.86 2.90 9.50
N ARG A 653 16.08 2.64 9.99
CA ARG A 653 17.09 1.82 9.29
C ARG A 653 16.76 0.34 9.37
N ASN A 654 16.41 -0.16 10.56
CA ASN A 654 16.11 -1.59 10.80
C ASN A 654 14.93 -2.05 9.93
N GLN A 655 13.87 -1.27 9.86
CA GLN A 655 12.69 -1.63 9.06
C GLN A 655 13.01 -1.82 7.57
N LEU A 656 13.87 -0.97 7.00
CA LEU A 656 14.24 -1.04 5.58
C LEU A 656 15.22 -2.18 5.25
N THR A 657 15.82 -2.79 6.25
CA THR A 657 16.98 -3.70 6.08
C THR A 657 16.74 -5.07 6.71
N ILE A 658 17.13 -5.25 7.95
CA ILE A 658 17.05 -6.56 8.62
C ILE A 658 15.66 -6.87 9.22
N TRP A 659 14.85 -5.85 9.42
CA TRP A 659 13.47 -5.95 9.91
C TRP A 659 13.32 -6.99 11.03
N GLY A 660 13.82 -6.65 12.19
CA GLY A 660 13.83 -7.52 13.38
C GLY A 660 15.21 -7.56 14.03
N PRO A 661 15.35 -8.24 15.18
CA PRO A 661 16.63 -8.32 15.92
C PRO A 661 17.74 -9.04 15.16
N ASN A 662 17.42 -10.05 14.35
CA ASN A 662 18.38 -10.90 13.66
C ASN A 662 18.03 -11.14 12.19
N GLY A 663 17.25 -10.25 11.57
CA GLY A 663 16.78 -10.40 10.19
C GLY A 663 15.62 -11.38 10.04
N GLN A 664 14.65 -11.34 10.95
CA GLN A 664 13.45 -12.20 10.91
C GLN A 664 12.67 -12.01 9.61
N ILE A 665 12.60 -10.78 9.12
CA ILE A 665 11.95 -10.45 7.85
C ILE A 665 12.95 -9.70 6.94
N LEU A 666 14.16 -10.25 6.82
CA LEU A 666 15.27 -9.66 6.07
C LEU A 666 14.85 -9.24 4.66
N ASP A 667 15.26 -8.03 4.27
CA ASP A 667 15.04 -7.46 2.94
C ASP A 667 13.54 -7.41 2.53
N TYR A 668 12.61 -7.27 3.49
CA TYR A 668 11.19 -7.18 3.19
C TYR A 668 10.78 -5.80 2.67
N ALA A 669 11.06 -4.75 3.42
CA ALA A 669 10.67 -3.38 3.12
C ALA A 669 11.78 -2.58 2.39
N THR A 670 12.57 -3.27 1.58
CA THR A 670 13.70 -2.68 0.85
C THR A 670 13.25 -1.53 -0.05
N LYS A 671 14.07 -0.48 -0.10
CA LYS A 671 13.90 0.66 -1.00
C LYS A 671 15.11 0.82 -1.89
N GLN A 672 14.90 1.28 -3.11
CA GLN A 672 15.98 1.73 -3.98
C GLN A 672 16.11 3.25 -3.77
N TRP A 673 16.87 3.61 -2.75
CA TRP A 673 17.16 4.99 -2.41
C TRP A 673 18.66 5.25 -2.40
N SER A 674 19.06 6.44 -2.86
CA SER A 674 20.44 6.92 -2.70
C SER A 674 20.83 6.91 -1.22
N GLY A 675 22.03 6.49 -0.93
CA GLY A 675 22.54 6.21 0.41
C GLY A 675 22.33 4.76 0.83
N LEU A 676 21.15 4.17 0.57
CA LEU A 676 20.88 2.75 0.86
C LEU A 676 21.60 1.83 -0.15
N VAL A 677 21.63 2.22 -1.42
CA VAL A 677 22.39 1.48 -2.44
C VAL A 677 23.87 1.49 -2.11
N ARG A 678 24.44 2.66 -1.87
CA ARG A 678 25.87 2.84 -1.62
C ARG A 678 26.36 2.20 -0.32
N ASP A 679 25.61 2.34 0.78
CA ASP A 679 26.10 2.00 2.12
C ASP A 679 25.53 0.69 2.68
N TYR A 680 24.55 0.08 2.00
CA TYR A 680 23.97 -1.21 2.44
C TYR A 680 23.99 -2.28 1.35
N TYR A 681 23.45 -2.02 0.14
CA TYR A 681 23.39 -3.07 -0.87
C TYR A 681 24.75 -3.32 -1.53
N GLN A 682 25.43 -2.28 -1.97
CA GLN A 682 26.70 -2.41 -2.68
C GLN A 682 27.80 -3.05 -1.81
N PRO A 683 28.00 -2.70 -0.53
CA PRO A 683 28.98 -3.38 0.32
C PRO A 683 28.68 -4.88 0.50
N ARG A 684 27.40 -5.27 0.61
CA ARG A 684 27.01 -6.70 0.69
C ARG A 684 27.39 -7.44 -0.59
N TRP A 685 27.14 -6.82 -1.75
CA TRP A 685 27.50 -7.41 -3.04
C TRP A 685 29.01 -7.43 -3.27
N SER A 686 29.75 -6.37 -2.94
CA SER A 686 31.22 -6.39 -3.01
C SER A 686 31.81 -7.54 -2.17
N MET A 687 31.44 -7.64 -0.90
CA MET A 687 31.88 -8.72 -0.02
C MET A 687 31.57 -10.12 -0.58
N PHE A 688 30.41 -10.30 -1.20
CA PHE A 688 30.02 -11.57 -1.82
C PHE A 688 30.87 -11.88 -3.05
N LEU A 689 31.04 -10.89 -3.93
CA LEU A 689 31.81 -11.05 -5.18
C LEU A 689 33.26 -11.36 -4.89
N ASP A 690 33.87 -10.68 -3.91
CA ASP A 690 35.25 -10.93 -3.46
C ASP A 690 35.42 -12.34 -2.89
N ALA A 691 34.49 -12.76 -2.01
CA ALA A 691 34.51 -14.10 -1.42
C ALA A 691 34.28 -15.21 -2.46
N ALA A 692 33.43 -14.96 -3.47
CA ALA A 692 33.19 -15.92 -4.55
C ALA A 692 34.37 -15.97 -5.53
N THR A 693 35.03 -14.85 -5.81
CA THR A 693 36.27 -14.80 -6.61
C THR A 693 37.38 -15.61 -5.94
N LEU A 694 37.62 -15.37 -4.64
CA LEU A 694 38.60 -16.10 -3.87
C LEU A 694 38.33 -17.62 -3.88
N ALA A 695 37.07 -18.02 -3.76
CA ALA A 695 36.67 -19.42 -3.81
C ALA A 695 36.97 -20.05 -5.17
N LEU A 696 36.75 -19.32 -6.28
CA LEU A 696 37.10 -19.76 -7.64
C LEU A 696 38.61 -19.90 -7.83
N GLU A 697 39.40 -18.90 -7.43
CA GLU A 697 40.84 -18.87 -7.56
C GLU A 697 41.54 -19.96 -6.72
N SER A 698 40.99 -20.19 -5.52
CA SER A 698 41.52 -21.24 -4.63
C SER A 698 40.96 -22.64 -4.94
N ASN A 699 40.10 -22.76 -5.93
CA ASN A 699 39.39 -23.99 -6.30
C ASN A 699 38.68 -24.67 -5.10
N VAL A 700 38.06 -23.86 -4.22
CA VAL A 700 37.27 -24.35 -3.08
C VAL A 700 35.81 -23.93 -3.21
N PRO A 701 34.85 -24.70 -2.71
CA PRO A 701 33.46 -24.29 -2.74
C PRO A 701 33.22 -23.01 -1.93
N PHE A 702 32.35 -22.11 -2.44
CA PHE A 702 31.92 -20.92 -1.71
C PHE A 702 31.21 -21.30 -0.39
N ASN A 703 31.72 -20.82 0.73
CA ASN A 703 31.15 -21.07 2.05
C ASN A 703 30.00 -20.10 2.35
N ALA A 704 28.79 -20.49 1.97
CA ALA A 704 27.59 -19.67 2.13
C ALA A 704 27.22 -19.42 3.61
N THR A 705 27.53 -20.33 4.51
CA THR A 705 27.25 -20.19 5.96
C THR A 705 28.15 -19.12 6.56
N ASN A 706 29.45 -19.20 6.34
CA ASN A 706 30.40 -18.19 6.81
C ASN A 706 30.10 -16.81 6.21
N PHE A 707 29.79 -16.76 4.92
CA PHE A 707 29.40 -15.50 4.27
C PHE A 707 28.18 -14.87 4.93
N LYS A 708 27.12 -15.64 5.21
CA LYS A 708 25.92 -15.14 5.91
C LYS A 708 26.23 -14.54 7.28
N LEU A 709 27.10 -15.16 8.04
CA LEU A 709 27.52 -14.66 9.34
C LEU A 709 28.33 -13.35 9.19
N ARG A 710 29.27 -13.34 8.25
CA ARG A 710 30.11 -12.15 8.01
C ARG A 710 29.29 -10.95 7.54
N VAL A 711 28.44 -11.12 6.53
CA VAL A 711 27.64 -10.01 6.00
C VAL A 711 26.67 -9.46 7.04
N ALA A 712 26.10 -10.33 7.89
CA ALA A 712 25.22 -9.91 9.00
C ALA A 712 25.99 -9.07 10.02
N ASN A 713 27.18 -9.54 10.46
CA ASN A 713 27.95 -8.90 11.54
C ASN A 713 28.75 -7.68 11.07
N GLU A 714 29.26 -7.69 9.81
CA GLU A 714 30.16 -6.65 9.32
C GLU A 714 29.42 -5.52 8.58
N ILE A 715 28.20 -5.77 8.06
CA ILE A 715 27.46 -4.78 7.26
C ILE A 715 26.01 -4.56 7.77
N GLU A 716 25.20 -5.61 7.90
CA GLU A 716 23.76 -5.47 8.09
C GLU A 716 23.37 -4.96 9.49
N LEU A 717 23.91 -5.59 10.53
CA LEU A 717 23.70 -5.14 11.93
C LEU A 717 24.34 -3.77 12.18
N PRO A 718 25.62 -3.52 11.78
CA PRO A 718 26.20 -2.18 11.90
C PRO A 718 25.40 -1.09 11.19
N PHE A 719 24.87 -1.33 9.98
CA PHE A 719 24.08 -0.34 9.25
C PHE A 719 22.85 0.14 10.03
N SER A 720 22.18 -0.75 10.79
CA SER A 720 21.02 -0.39 11.61
C SER A 720 21.38 0.58 12.75
N ASN A 721 22.63 0.60 13.18
CA ASN A 721 23.14 1.42 14.29
C ASN A 721 23.98 2.62 13.83
N LEU A 722 24.08 2.86 12.51
CA LEU A 722 24.80 4.02 12.00
C LEU A 722 24.08 5.31 12.31
N THR A 723 24.85 6.38 12.56
CA THR A 723 24.39 7.77 12.70
C THR A 723 24.86 8.66 11.55
N LYS A 724 25.26 8.04 10.44
CA LYS A 724 25.74 8.75 9.24
C LYS A 724 24.61 9.60 8.64
N LEU A 725 24.93 10.86 8.34
CA LEU A 725 24.04 11.79 7.65
C LEU A 725 24.03 11.53 6.13
N TYR A 726 22.89 11.72 5.51
CA TYR A 726 22.66 11.58 4.07
C TYR A 726 22.01 12.84 3.51
N PRO A 727 22.20 13.15 2.21
CA PRO A 727 21.51 14.25 1.56
C PRO A 727 19.99 14.12 1.66
N THR A 728 19.33 15.24 1.99
CA THR A 728 17.85 15.37 2.01
C THR A 728 17.32 16.13 0.80
N LYS A 729 18.22 16.60 -0.07
CA LYS A 729 17.89 17.28 -1.33
C LYS A 729 18.54 16.57 -2.49
N PRO A 730 17.90 16.58 -3.69
CA PRO A 730 18.47 16.02 -4.90
C PRO A 730 19.82 16.63 -5.27
N VAL A 731 20.68 15.83 -5.89
CA VAL A 731 22.01 16.23 -6.34
C VAL A 731 22.20 15.88 -7.83
N GLY A 732 22.54 16.89 -8.63
CA GLY A 732 22.78 16.72 -10.06
C GLY A 732 21.54 17.00 -10.90
N ASN A 733 21.73 16.91 -12.24
CA ASN A 733 20.63 17.07 -13.22
C ASN A 733 20.15 15.69 -13.66
N THR A 734 18.93 15.37 -13.37
CA THR A 734 18.31 14.04 -13.61
C THR A 734 18.39 13.62 -15.06
N TRP A 735 18.06 14.52 -15.99
CA TRP A 735 18.09 14.20 -17.41
C TRP A 735 19.49 13.91 -17.90
N HIS A 736 20.49 14.73 -17.54
CA HIS A 736 21.88 14.52 -17.93
C HIS A 736 22.45 13.20 -17.38
N ILE A 737 22.15 12.91 -16.11
CA ILE A 737 22.58 11.66 -15.48
C ILE A 737 21.94 10.47 -16.19
N SER A 738 20.63 10.50 -16.43
CA SER A 738 19.89 9.46 -17.13
C SER A 738 20.42 9.23 -18.54
N GLN A 739 20.70 10.32 -19.31
CA GLN A 739 21.27 10.26 -20.65
C GLN A 739 22.68 9.64 -20.67
N GLN A 740 23.56 10.04 -19.73
CA GLN A 740 24.90 9.46 -19.62
C GLN A 740 24.84 7.96 -19.33
N ILE A 741 23.94 7.52 -18.45
CA ILE A 741 23.71 6.12 -18.13
C ILE A 741 23.19 5.38 -19.35
N TYR A 742 22.24 5.98 -20.10
CA TYR A 742 21.72 5.41 -21.35
C TYR A 742 22.84 5.18 -22.38
N ILE A 743 23.67 6.19 -22.65
CA ILE A 743 24.79 6.09 -23.58
C ILE A 743 25.75 4.99 -23.15
N LYS A 744 26.09 4.93 -21.86
CA LYS A 744 27.04 3.94 -21.29
C LYS A 744 26.55 2.50 -21.44
N TRP A 745 25.23 2.24 -21.26
CA TRP A 745 24.71 0.89 -21.11
C TRP A 745 23.82 0.40 -22.27
N ASN A 746 23.40 1.27 -23.19
CA ASN A 746 22.51 0.89 -24.30
C ASN A 746 23.14 -0.18 -25.22
N ALA A 747 24.43 -0.07 -25.56
CA ALA A 747 25.13 -1.07 -26.35
C ALA A 747 25.21 -2.42 -25.61
N PHE A 748 25.49 -2.38 -24.31
CA PHE A 748 25.54 -3.56 -23.46
C PHE A 748 24.20 -4.29 -23.36
N ALA A 749 23.09 -3.54 -23.32
CA ALA A 749 21.73 -4.10 -23.29
C ALA A 749 21.34 -4.79 -24.61
N LYS A 750 21.96 -4.40 -25.74
CA LYS A 750 21.69 -4.94 -27.08
C LYS A 750 22.60 -6.13 -27.44
N ASP A 751 23.59 -6.43 -26.61
CA ASP A 751 24.53 -7.55 -26.88
C ASP A 751 23.77 -8.89 -26.84
N SER A 752 23.79 -9.59 -27.98
CA SER A 752 23.11 -10.86 -28.20
C SER A 752 23.57 -11.97 -27.26
N GLN A 753 24.83 -11.95 -26.81
CA GLN A 753 25.35 -12.90 -25.80
C GLN A 753 24.67 -12.71 -24.45
N PHE A 754 24.15 -11.50 -24.17
CA PHE A 754 23.31 -11.19 -23.00
C PHE A 754 21.84 -11.54 -23.21
N LEU A 755 21.36 -11.48 -24.46
CA LEU A 755 19.94 -11.72 -24.79
C LEU A 755 19.59 -13.21 -24.96
N HIS A 756 20.51 -14.03 -25.47
CA HIS A 756 20.22 -15.43 -25.85
C HIS A 756 20.02 -16.39 -24.68
N ASN A 757 20.55 -16.11 -23.49
CA ASN A 757 20.39 -16.97 -22.30
C ASN A 757 19.08 -16.69 -21.53
N ASN A 758 18.24 -15.75 -21.98
CA ASN A 758 17.11 -15.24 -21.20
C ASN A 758 15.81 -16.04 -21.33
N ARG A 759 15.61 -16.85 -22.37
CA ARG A 759 14.38 -17.66 -22.53
C ARG A 759 14.34 -18.94 -21.67
N LEU A 760 15.50 -19.40 -21.19
CA LEU A 760 15.59 -20.69 -20.50
C LEU A 760 15.79 -20.61 -18.98
N GLU A 761 16.26 -19.48 -18.41
CA GLU A 761 16.56 -19.38 -16.98
C GLU A 761 15.79 -18.31 -16.21
N LEU A 762 15.28 -17.26 -16.86
CA LEU A 762 14.22 -16.42 -16.30
C LEU A 762 12.91 -17.17 -16.55
N GLY A 763 12.53 -18.01 -15.61
CA GLY A 763 11.40 -18.91 -15.79
C GLY A 763 10.10 -18.17 -16.14
N VAL A 764 9.82 -17.97 -17.43
CA VAL A 764 8.47 -17.78 -17.95
C VAL A 764 7.76 -19.11 -17.74
N ARG A 765 7.24 -19.34 -16.54
CA ARG A 765 6.29 -20.42 -16.30
C ARG A 765 4.95 -19.94 -16.80
N GLU A 766 4.64 -20.28 -18.05
CA GLU A 766 3.28 -20.29 -18.54
C GLU A 766 2.38 -21.03 -17.54
N GLY A 767 1.21 -20.44 -17.29
CA GLY A 767 0.27 -20.88 -16.27
C GLY A 767 0.01 -22.38 -16.29
N LYS A 768 0.53 -23.08 -15.32
CA LYS A 768 0.02 -24.38 -14.89
C LYS A 768 -0.63 -24.22 -13.53
N THR A 769 -1.93 -24.51 -13.55
CA THR A 769 -2.84 -24.58 -12.41
C THR A 769 -2.21 -25.11 -11.12
N TRP A 770 -2.39 -24.37 -10.06
CA TRP A 770 -1.80 -24.55 -8.72
C TRP A 770 -2.31 -25.76 -7.93
N HIS A 771 -3.11 -26.67 -8.52
CA HIS A 771 -3.76 -27.78 -7.83
C HIS A 771 -2.92 -29.05 -7.63
N ARG A 772 -1.64 -29.10 -8.00
CA ARG A 772 -0.84 -30.33 -7.83
C ARG A 772 0.64 -30.10 -7.52
N LYS A 773 1.01 -29.58 -6.33
CA LYS A 773 2.36 -29.80 -5.76
C LYS A 773 2.48 -29.36 -4.30
N ARG A 774 1.71 -29.96 -3.40
CA ARG A 774 1.98 -29.95 -1.95
C ARG A 774 1.79 -31.32 -1.30
N GLN A 775 2.03 -32.43 -2.02
CA GLN A 775 1.98 -33.79 -1.43
C GLN A 775 3.34 -34.47 -1.29
N THR A 776 4.47 -33.77 -1.39
CA THR A 776 5.76 -34.41 -1.13
C THR A 776 6.72 -33.39 -0.53
N LYS A 777 6.65 -33.19 0.78
CA LYS A 777 7.72 -32.77 1.69
C LYS A 777 7.24 -32.89 3.15
N GLN A 778 6.89 -34.09 3.53
CA GLN A 778 7.12 -34.60 4.89
C GLN A 778 8.17 -35.70 4.69
N HIS A 779 9.37 -35.39 5.05
CA HIS A 779 10.42 -36.23 5.62
C HIS A 779 11.65 -35.34 5.84
#